data_c0385557be052b99eef69317594056da
#
_entry.id   c0385557be052b99eef69317594056da
#
_cell.length_a   1.000
_cell.length_b   1.000
_cell.length_c   1.000
_cell.angle_alpha   90.00
_cell.angle_beta   90.00
_cell.angle_gamma   90.00
#
_symmetry.space_group_name_H-M   'P 1'
#
loop_
_entity.id
_entity.type
_entity.pdbx_description
1 polymer ?
#
loop_
_entity_poly.entity_id
_entity_poly.type
_entity_poly.pdbx_seq_one_letter_code
_entity_poly.pdbx_strand_id
1 'polypeptide(L)'
;TTKKDFMKRIKLLTLSCLMSLSLPSFAQFSPDHKVSLDKGDIKSFIGDKESKGERKVYKGDELTTIGMPVGGICAGQLYVRGDGTLANWWIANNAYNTGYGIDWLLNFDTPLGPWKVCYQTFEPMSYIDQGFKITVNDGNKTITKELNKKDFDDISFIGEYPIAFVEYAQKKQELPVRVSAEFYSPFIPLDAKSSATPATIMKYTVKNTSDKKVTADLEGWMQNLVCIDLKGRADGMLQNKVIDNNGWKSVYMDMRVDNLPAKTAGKNRKYEIFDNFESGNYSRWKVEGTAFGRKPASGEQCNQNNFGGNYGNFLANSYTNYDKPTGKLTSRTFTIRNKYISFNIAGGAHPGKTCINLVVDGKVVMSATGNNNEDFLPRNWDVSEYKGKKAYLEIVDAVDGDWGHISVDNIEFSNSPVDAPTITIDKSHAYFGNLALSVFDGNATGTADDSENNLEYAEAELGKKLNGALTSSMTLQPGESKEVIFVLSWYFPNRPLSYKGSEWNKPLPPNSPAIGNMYANWYNSSLDVANQLRENYAELSKKTHDFHDTYYNQTTLPYWLVQRIMMPISTLATETCQWWATDKFWAWEGVGSCEGTCTHVWGYAQAMAALFPELERNLRERTDYSVSLQEDGGILSRNGEHGILIDGHASVILRMYREHLMSKDNFFLARNWDKIKRSIQYIIREDGNEDGLIVKTQPNTYDISFNGANTYVGGLYLAALRAGEKMAYIMKDTTTANYYKKIYTAGSENTMDRLWNGEYFFQDVDEKEYPKYQYGKDIYQTEAINKALQSIWKFNWTNDVKAQSEAHLPERYYAHAGEPGLFICTWPYSKHPGEDGVRYRDEVWTGIEYQVATEMIKRNIIDEGLAIVKGIHSRYDGKKHNPWNEIECGDHYARAMASYGVLQAVQGYWYDGPKGIIGFDPKIEKNDIIGFFNAAEGWGNISQIRKNGKQTNSIEVKYGRLYLDKLQVTLPEGMNANIVKASVNGKVIPASLTNTNGYTEVSLNGLQICANDKLQIDFE
;
A
#
# COMPACT_ATOMS: atom_id res chain seq x y z
N THR A 1 54.85 5.94 11.32
CA THR A 1 53.85 5.74 12.39
C THR A 1 53.02 4.53 12.04
N THR A 2 53.24 3.44 12.76
CA THR A 2 52.73 2.11 12.42
C THR A 2 51.31 1.86 13.00
N LYS A 3 50.60 0.98 12.38
CA LYS A 3 49.23 0.51 12.76
C LYS A 3 49.05 0.19 14.26
N LYS A 4 50.13 0.08 15.03
CA LYS A 4 50.14 -0.12 16.48
C LYS A 4 49.83 1.17 17.28
N ASP A 5 50.17 2.33 16.77
CA ASP A 5 49.95 3.61 17.47
C ASP A 5 48.50 4.10 17.25
N PHE A 6 47.89 3.72 16.17
CA PHE A 6 46.45 3.99 15.90
C PHE A 6 45.52 3.17 16.84
N MET A 7 45.85 1.91 17.09
CA MET A 7 45.10 1.03 18.00
C MET A 7 45.28 1.37 19.48
N LYS A 8 46.37 2.03 19.86
CA LYS A 8 46.57 2.52 21.26
C LYS A 8 45.79 3.79 21.54
N ARG A 9 45.56 4.64 20.54
CA ARG A 9 44.73 5.84 20.68
C ARG A 9 43.22 5.53 20.77
N ILE A 10 42.74 4.51 20.11
CA ILE A 10 41.35 4.05 20.22
C ILE A 10 41.06 3.40 21.59
N LYS A 11 42.04 2.73 22.22
CA LYS A 11 41.89 2.16 23.57
C LYS A 11 41.95 3.18 24.70
N LEU A 12 42.50 4.39 24.49
CA LEU A 12 42.51 5.43 25.51
C LEU A 12 41.29 6.38 25.44
N LEU A 13 40.58 6.43 24.30
CA LEU A 13 39.34 7.21 24.18
C LEU A 13 38.09 6.45 24.64
N THR A 14 38.13 5.12 24.72
CA THR A 14 37.06 4.29 25.25
C THR A 14 37.11 4.08 26.77
N LEU A 15 38.15 4.54 27.47
CA LEU A 15 38.26 4.41 28.91
C LEU A 15 37.99 5.68 29.69
N SER A 16 37.88 6.86 29.06
CA SER A 16 37.58 8.13 29.72
C SER A 16 36.14 8.61 29.63
N CYS A 17 35.24 7.90 28.90
CA CYS A 17 33.80 8.16 28.89
C CYS A 17 32.97 7.20 29.77
N LEU A 18 33.63 6.37 30.59
CA LEU A 18 32.98 5.36 31.44
C LEU A 18 32.92 5.73 32.93
N MET A 19 33.17 6.97 33.31
CA MET A 19 33.08 7.37 34.72
C MET A 19 32.37 8.71 34.91
N SER A 20 31.13 8.86 34.50
CA SER A 20 30.13 9.80 35.07
C SER A 20 28.75 9.67 34.47
N LEU A 21 28.21 8.48 34.45
CA LEU A 21 26.76 8.28 34.28
C LEU A 21 26.30 7.42 35.47
N SER A 22 25.57 8.02 36.36
CA SER A 22 24.76 7.32 37.36
C SER A 22 23.83 6.42 36.60
N LEU A 23 24.06 5.10 36.69
CA LEU A 23 23.20 4.07 36.14
C LEU A 23 21.79 4.21 36.71
N PRO A 24 20.75 4.44 35.91
CA PRO A 24 19.42 4.11 36.36
C PRO A 24 19.41 2.60 36.62
N SER A 25 18.78 2.21 37.71
CA SER A 25 18.61 0.82 38.14
C SER A 25 18.11 0.01 36.96
N PHE A 26 18.91 -0.95 36.55
CA PHE A 26 18.44 -2.04 35.68
C PHE A 26 17.25 -2.68 36.40
N ALA A 27 16.06 -2.54 35.88
CA ALA A 27 14.98 -3.43 36.23
C ALA A 27 15.49 -4.84 35.92
N GLN A 28 15.74 -5.63 36.97
CA GLN A 28 16.06 -7.03 36.84
C GLN A 28 14.89 -7.69 36.14
N PHE A 29 15.04 -8.04 34.87
CA PHE A 29 14.12 -8.92 34.19
C PHE A 29 14.17 -10.26 34.91
N SER A 30 13.09 -10.59 35.59
CA SER A 30 12.95 -11.89 36.24
C SER A 30 12.87 -12.99 35.16
N PRO A 31 13.64 -14.07 35.23
CA PRO A 31 13.61 -15.17 34.25
C PRO A 31 12.26 -15.89 34.12
N ASP A 32 11.29 -15.58 34.96
CA ASP A 32 10.01 -16.28 35.07
C ASP A 32 8.79 -15.51 34.52
N HIS A 33 8.99 -14.45 33.72
CA HIS A 33 7.86 -13.74 33.09
C HIS A 33 7.35 -14.48 31.85
N LYS A 34 6.74 -15.67 32.07
CA LYS A 34 5.83 -16.22 31.07
C LYS A 34 4.59 -15.34 31.02
N VAL A 35 4.45 -14.54 29.99
CA VAL A 35 3.20 -13.82 29.74
C VAL A 35 2.13 -14.85 29.37
N SER A 36 1.07 -14.92 30.18
CA SER A 36 -0.11 -15.70 29.79
C SER A 36 -0.92 -14.93 28.78
N LEU A 37 -0.90 -15.36 27.54
CA LEU A 37 -1.66 -14.73 26.47
C LEU A 37 -3.15 -15.05 26.60
N ASP A 38 -3.97 -14.02 26.78
CA ASP A 38 -5.43 -14.18 26.83
C ASP A 38 -5.98 -14.48 25.43
N LYS A 39 -6.75 -15.55 25.31
CA LYS A 39 -7.38 -15.97 24.04
C LYS A 39 -8.76 -15.37 23.82
N GLY A 40 -9.38 -14.84 24.88
CA GLY A 40 -10.75 -14.37 24.84
C GLY A 40 -11.77 -15.48 24.52
N ASP A 41 -13.01 -15.10 24.35
CA ASP A 41 -14.05 -15.96 23.77
C ASP A 41 -14.06 -15.84 22.25
N ILE A 42 -13.26 -16.68 21.58
CA ILE A 42 -13.10 -16.62 20.12
C ILE A 42 -14.39 -16.88 19.35
N LYS A 43 -15.34 -17.68 19.91
CA LYS A 43 -16.61 -17.96 19.24
C LYS A 43 -17.49 -16.74 19.23
N SER A 44 -17.58 -16.04 20.36
CA SER A 44 -18.27 -14.75 20.44
C SER A 44 -17.58 -13.68 19.59
N PHE A 45 -16.25 -13.67 19.56
CA PHE A 45 -15.45 -12.71 18.77
C PHE A 45 -15.65 -12.87 17.27
N ILE A 46 -15.62 -14.10 16.74
CA ILE A 46 -15.86 -14.38 15.32
C ILE A 46 -17.31 -14.08 14.95
N GLY A 47 -18.25 -14.38 15.83
CA GLY A 47 -19.69 -14.36 15.57
C GLY A 47 -20.18 -15.59 14.79
N ASP A 48 -21.33 -15.47 14.18
CA ASP A 48 -21.89 -16.55 13.36
C ASP A 48 -21.16 -16.64 12.00
N LYS A 49 -20.31 -17.66 11.84
CA LYS A 49 -19.56 -17.93 10.65
C LYS A 49 -20.35 -18.60 9.52
N GLU A 50 -21.58 -19.07 9.84
CA GLU A 50 -22.52 -19.66 8.89
C GLU A 50 -23.54 -18.63 8.38
N SER A 51 -23.42 -17.37 8.80
CA SER A 51 -24.27 -16.25 8.37
C SER A 51 -23.49 -15.22 7.58
N LYS A 52 -24.05 -14.77 6.47
CA LYS A 52 -23.49 -13.67 5.69
C LYS A 52 -23.36 -12.38 6.49
N GLY A 53 -24.27 -12.14 7.45
CA GLY A 53 -24.32 -10.94 8.25
C GLY A 53 -24.66 -9.69 7.43
N GLU A 54 -24.29 -8.52 7.97
CA GLU A 54 -24.56 -7.23 7.33
C GLU A 54 -23.27 -6.61 6.79
N ARG A 55 -23.43 -5.76 5.78
CA ARG A 55 -22.34 -4.93 5.24
C ARG A 55 -21.82 -3.98 6.31
N LYS A 56 -20.51 -3.76 6.34
CA LYS A 56 -19.92 -2.71 7.17
C LYS A 56 -20.22 -1.34 6.56
N VAL A 57 -20.95 -0.54 7.31
CA VAL A 57 -21.21 0.88 7.03
C VAL A 57 -20.38 1.71 8.01
N TYR A 58 -19.41 2.45 7.51
CA TYR A 58 -18.60 3.36 8.31
C TYR A 58 -19.33 4.69 8.49
N LYS A 59 -19.34 5.22 9.74
CA LYS A 59 -19.98 6.50 10.10
C LYS A 59 -19.21 7.23 11.18
N GLY A 60 -19.41 8.53 11.26
CA GLY A 60 -18.82 9.37 12.33
C GLY A 60 -17.31 9.26 12.39
N ASP A 61 -16.76 8.90 13.57
CA ASP A 61 -15.31 8.79 13.78
C ASP A 61 -14.64 7.69 12.92
N GLU A 62 -15.40 6.67 12.52
CA GLU A 62 -14.87 5.61 11.65
C GLU A 62 -14.53 6.10 10.23
N LEU A 63 -14.95 7.32 9.86
CA LEU A 63 -14.60 7.92 8.55
C LEU A 63 -13.21 8.57 8.55
N THR A 64 -12.57 8.74 9.71
CA THR A 64 -11.42 9.63 9.90
C THR A 64 -10.19 9.16 9.12
N THR A 65 -9.85 7.88 9.21
CA THR A 65 -8.63 7.35 8.58
C THR A 65 -8.89 6.71 7.22
N ILE A 66 -10.14 6.69 6.75
CA ILE A 66 -10.49 6.09 5.47
C ILE A 66 -9.78 6.80 4.32
N GLY A 67 -9.03 6.02 3.57
CA GLY A 67 -8.43 6.36 2.28
C GLY A 67 -8.43 5.11 1.42
N MET A 68 -9.49 4.88 0.65
CA MET A 68 -9.59 3.72 -0.25
C MET A 68 -8.99 4.08 -1.60
N PRO A 69 -8.01 3.32 -2.12
CA PRO A 69 -7.49 3.51 -3.48
C PRO A 69 -8.60 3.32 -4.52
N VAL A 70 -8.74 4.29 -5.43
CA VAL A 70 -9.76 4.29 -6.49
C VAL A 70 -9.19 4.57 -7.88
N GLY A 71 -7.87 4.55 -8.05
CA GLY A 71 -7.19 4.60 -9.35
C GLY A 71 -7.08 3.23 -10.01
N GLY A 72 -6.60 3.18 -11.27
CA GLY A 72 -6.26 1.93 -11.94
C GLY A 72 -5.05 1.23 -11.32
N ILE A 73 -4.99 -0.09 -11.42
CA ILE A 73 -3.85 -0.85 -10.90
C ILE A 73 -2.55 -0.41 -11.59
N CYS A 74 -1.46 -0.25 -10.82
CA CYS A 74 -0.16 0.19 -11.33
C CYS A 74 -0.17 1.54 -12.09
N ALA A 75 -1.21 2.39 -11.91
CA ALA A 75 -1.37 3.65 -12.65
C ALA A 75 -1.18 4.90 -11.79
N GLY A 76 -0.74 4.75 -10.57
CA GLY A 76 -0.60 5.79 -9.56
C GLY A 76 -1.49 5.52 -8.35
N GLN A 77 -1.53 6.45 -7.40
CA GLN A 77 -2.30 6.31 -6.17
C GLN A 77 -3.20 7.52 -5.95
N LEU A 78 -4.48 7.28 -5.83
CA LEU A 78 -5.50 8.26 -5.51
C LEU A 78 -6.52 7.64 -4.55
N TYR A 79 -6.83 8.33 -3.46
CA TYR A 79 -7.80 7.86 -2.48
C TYR A 79 -9.14 8.57 -2.59
N VAL A 80 -10.22 7.84 -2.34
CA VAL A 80 -11.45 8.43 -1.82
C VAL A 80 -11.45 8.34 -0.30
N ARG A 81 -11.73 9.46 0.37
CA ARG A 81 -11.84 9.57 1.84
C ARG A 81 -13.21 9.13 2.31
N GLY A 82 -13.34 8.92 3.63
CA GLY A 82 -14.60 8.53 4.24
C GLY A 82 -15.75 9.53 4.05
N ASP A 83 -15.45 10.77 3.74
CA ASP A 83 -16.44 11.81 3.41
C ASP A 83 -16.64 12.00 1.88
N GLY A 84 -16.06 11.15 1.05
CA GLY A 84 -16.18 11.20 -0.40
C GLY A 84 -15.30 12.24 -1.10
N THR A 85 -14.44 12.94 -0.38
CA THR A 85 -13.42 13.82 -0.99
C THR A 85 -12.21 13.01 -1.45
N LEU A 86 -11.42 13.54 -2.38
CA LEU A 86 -10.23 12.86 -2.88
C LEU A 86 -8.97 13.31 -2.13
N ALA A 87 -8.02 12.40 -1.97
CA ALA A 87 -6.76 12.65 -1.29
C ALA A 87 -5.63 11.79 -1.86
N ASN A 88 -4.40 12.04 -1.40
CA ASN A 88 -3.26 11.19 -1.72
C ASN A 88 -2.91 11.14 -3.22
N TRP A 89 -2.63 12.31 -3.78
CA TRP A 89 -2.49 12.58 -5.21
C TRP A 89 -1.14 12.12 -5.80
N TRP A 90 -0.81 10.84 -5.72
CA TRP A 90 0.40 10.28 -6.30
C TRP A 90 0.15 9.74 -7.70
N ILE A 91 -0.30 10.62 -8.57
CA ILE A 91 -0.64 10.30 -9.96
C ILE A 91 0.29 10.99 -10.96
N ALA A 92 1.14 11.90 -10.49
CA ALA A 92 2.01 12.74 -11.33
C ALA A 92 3.50 12.32 -11.24
N ASN A 93 3.81 11.05 -11.01
CA ASN A 93 5.15 10.52 -10.74
C ASN A 93 5.85 11.19 -9.54
N ASN A 94 5.09 11.87 -8.72
CA ASN A 94 5.51 12.53 -7.51
C ASN A 94 5.45 11.57 -6.33
N ALA A 95 6.26 11.83 -5.32
CA ALA A 95 6.24 11.09 -4.07
C ALA A 95 6.00 12.08 -2.93
N TYR A 96 4.89 11.91 -2.23
CA TYR A 96 4.58 12.64 -1.02
C TYR A 96 4.38 11.66 0.14
N ASN A 97 4.49 12.17 1.34
CA ASN A 97 4.08 11.43 2.51
C ASN A 97 2.58 11.09 2.41
N THR A 98 2.24 9.82 2.54
CA THR A 98 0.92 9.24 2.24
C THR A 98 -0.11 9.41 3.34
N GLY A 99 0.19 10.18 4.38
CA GLY A 99 -0.71 10.29 5.53
C GLY A 99 -0.56 9.12 6.52
N TYR A 100 0.51 8.37 6.36
CA TYR A 100 1.02 7.41 7.31
C TYR A 100 2.27 8.03 7.94
N GLY A 101 2.33 8.02 9.23
CA GLY A 101 3.46 8.55 9.97
C GLY A 101 4.07 7.51 10.88
N ILE A 102 5.37 7.64 11.00
CA ILE A 102 6.13 6.98 12.04
C ILE A 102 6.10 7.92 13.22
N ASP A 103 5.46 7.54 14.31
CA ASP A 103 5.62 8.27 15.57
C ASP A 103 6.97 7.91 16.18
N TRP A 104 7.97 8.74 15.87
CA TRP A 104 9.30 8.68 16.48
C TRP A 104 9.31 9.09 17.96
N LEU A 105 8.18 9.57 18.51
CA LEU A 105 8.08 10.15 19.83
C LEU A 105 8.02 9.10 20.96
N LEU A 106 7.91 7.84 20.65
CA LEU A 106 8.11 6.80 21.64
C LEU A 106 9.61 6.61 21.92
N ASN A 107 10.16 7.55 22.67
CA ASN A 107 11.49 7.44 23.27
C ASN A 107 11.49 6.31 24.28
N PHE A 108 11.76 5.12 23.81
CA PHE A 108 12.19 4.06 24.69
C PHE A 108 13.73 4.05 24.68
N ASP A 109 14.35 4.57 25.74
CA ASP A 109 15.73 4.26 26.06
C ASP A 109 15.84 2.76 26.31
N THR A 110 16.15 2.01 25.28
CA THR A 110 16.37 0.58 25.39
C THR A 110 17.82 0.25 25.10
N PRO A 111 18.36 -0.84 25.68
CA PRO A 111 19.73 -1.29 25.44
C PRO A 111 20.06 -1.62 23.98
N LEU A 112 19.06 -1.70 23.10
CA LEU A 112 19.20 -2.09 21.69
C LEU A 112 19.24 -0.90 20.71
N GLY A 113 19.25 0.35 21.21
CA GLY A 113 19.40 1.56 20.38
C GLY A 113 18.07 2.30 20.08
N PRO A 114 18.12 3.43 19.33
CA PRO A 114 17.02 4.38 19.24
C PRO A 114 15.88 4.02 18.27
N TRP A 115 15.76 2.78 17.83
CA TRP A 115 14.92 2.39 16.70
C TRP A 115 13.61 1.74 17.11
N LYS A 116 12.85 2.37 18.01
CA LYS A 116 11.48 1.93 18.26
C LYS A 116 10.52 2.79 17.47
N VAL A 117 9.77 2.13 16.60
CA VAL A 117 8.87 2.78 15.67
C VAL A 117 7.44 2.35 15.99
N CYS A 118 6.61 3.32 16.32
CA CYS A 118 5.17 3.12 16.41
C CYS A 118 4.51 3.65 15.14
N TYR A 119 3.79 2.80 14.44
CA TYR A 119 3.10 3.19 13.22
C TYR A 119 1.70 3.70 13.55
N GLN A 120 1.44 4.94 13.19
CA GLN A 120 0.13 5.56 13.32
C GLN A 120 -0.44 5.89 11.95
N THR A 121 -1.74 5.68 11.78
CA THR A 121 -2.45 6.11 10.59
C THR A 121 -2.97 7.52 10.79
N PHE A 122 -2.62 8.42 9.89
CA PHE A 122 -3.17 9.78 9.87
C PHE A 122 -4.42 9.87 8.98
N GLU A 123 -5.20 10.93 9.20
CA GLU A 123 -6.26 11.29 8.27
C GLU A 123 -5.64 11.58 6.88
N PRO A 124 -6.07 10.90 5.80
CA PRO A 124 -5.54 11.19 4.47
C PRO A 124 -5.71 12.65 4.09
N MET A 125 -4.66 13.28 3.60
CA MET A 125 -4.65 14.71 3.28
C MET A 125 -4.71 14.96 1.78
N SER A 126 -5.31 16.10 1.41
CA SER A 126 -5.24 16.63 0.06
C SER A 126 -4.51 17.97 0.09
N TYR A 127 -3.49 18.11 -0.75
CA TYR A 127 -2.82 19.38 -1.03
C TYR A 127 -3.35 20.05 -2.31
N ILE A 128 -4.32 19.41 -2.96
CA ILE A 128 -5.01 19.89 -4.17
C ILE A 128 -6.40 20.38 -3.77
N ASP A 129 -6.79 21.54 -4.28
CA ASP A 129 -8.15 22.02 -4.15
C ASP A 129 -9.03 21.29 -5.17
N GLN A 130 -9.84 20.40 -4.67
CA GLN A 130 -10.77 19.58 -5.46
C GLN A 130 -12.01 19.28 -4.61
N GLY A 131 -13.15 19.20 -5.29
CA GLY A 131 -14.39 18.83 -4.59
C GLY A 131 -15.59 18.82 -5.53
N PHE A 132 -16.74 18.58 -4.88
CA PHE A 132 -18.06 18.62 -5.51
C PHE A 132 -19.01 19.42 -4.64
N LYS A 133 -19.90 20.15 -5.27
CA LYS A 133 -21.01 20.85 -4.58
C LYS A 133 -22.31 20.63 -5.30
N ILE A 134 -23.40 20.64 -4.53
CA ILE A 134 -24.76 20.58 -5.04
C ILE A 134 -25.48 21.90 -4.73
N THR A 135 -26.04 22.51 -5.75
CA THR A 135 -26.92 23.69 -5.61
C THR A 135 -28.35 23.32 -6.00
N VAL A 136 -29.30 23.49 -5.10
CA VAL A 136 -30.70 23.08 -5.33
C VAL A 136 -31.61 24.26 -5.15
N ASN A 137 -32.53 24.45 -6.12
CA ASN A 137 -33.60 25.47 -6.08
C ASN A 137 -34.97 24.74 -6.07
N ASP A 138 -35.78 25.01 -5.05
CA ASP A 138 -37.13 24.45 -4.86
C ASP A 138 -38.23 25.41 -5.31
N GLY A 139 -37.90 26.49 -6.00
CA GLY A 139 -38.79 27.59 -6.41
C GLY A 139 -38.97 28.68 -5.35
N ASN A 140 -38.57 28.44 -4.10
CA ASN A 140 -38.67 29.43 -3.02
C ASN A 140 -37.28 29.88 -2.53
N LYS A 141 -36.32 28.93 -2.48
CA LYS A 141 -34.97 29.18 -2.01
C LYS A 141 -33.94 28.39 -2.83
N THR A 142 -32.73 28.88 -2.84
CA THR A 142 -31.58 28.20 -3.38
C THR A 142 -30.64 27.82 -2.23
N ILE A 143 -30.19 26.57 -2.17
CA ILE A 143 -29.27 26.07 -1.16
C ILE A 143 -28.09 25.44 -1.88
N THR A 144 -26.88 25.83 -1.48
CA THR A 144 -25.62 25.21 -1.95
C THR A 144 -24.93 24.49 -0.79
N LYS A 145 -24.45 23.28 -1.02
CA LYS A 145 -23.68 22.47 -0.07
C LYS A 145 -22.53 21.79 -0.78
N GLU A 146 -21.34 21.82 -0.18
CA GLU A 146 -20.20 21.00 -0.61
C GLU A 146 -20.42 19.55 -0.13
N LEU A 147 -20.10 18.57 -0.98
CA LEU A 147 -20.24 17.14 -0.68
C LEU A 147 -19.06 16.66 0.17
N ASN A 148 -19.03 17.04 1.43
CA ASN A 148 -18.00 16.72 2.41
C ASN A 148 -18.53 16.78 3.86
N LYS A 149 -17.71 16.39 4.84
CA LYS A 149 -18.06 16.40 6.27
C LYS A 149 -18.32 17.79 6.87
N LYS A 150 -17.99 18.87 6.17
CA LYS A 150 -18.25 20.23 6.63
C LYS A 150 -19.74 20.62 6.50
N ASP A 151 -20.35 20.20 5.40
CA ASP A 151 -21.74 20.57 5.06
C ASP A 151 -22.75 19.42 5.27
N PHE A 152 -22.25 18.17 5.44
CA PHE A 152 -23.06 16.99 5.73
C PHE A 152 -22.60 16.32 7.04
N ASP A 153 -23.51 16.16 7.97
CA ASP A 153 -23.25 15.66 9.33
C ASP A 153 -23.70 14.22 9.59
N ASP A 154 -24.21 13.54 8.56
CA ASP A 154 -24.57 12.11 8.56
C ASP A 154 -24.11 11.43 7.26
N ILE A 155 -22.81 11.42 7.05
CA ILE A 155 -22.22 10.71 5.91
C ILE A 155 -22.05 9.23 6.28
N SER A 156 -22.37 8.36 5.33
CA SER A 156 -22.05 6.93 5.42
C SER A 156 -21.18 6.48 4.25
N PHE A 157 -20.21 5.61 4.57
CA PHE A 157 -19.25 5.05 3.62
C PHE A 157 -19.31 3.53 3.66
N ILE A 158 -19.41 2.90 2.50
CA ILE A 158 -19.26 1.46 2.32
C ILE A 158 -18.11 1.25 1.34
N GLY A 159 -17.03 0.61 1.79
CA GLY A 159 -15.89 0.30 0.93
C GLY A 159 -15.82 -1.19 0.64
N GLU A 160 -16.26 -1.56 -0.52
CA GLU A 160 -16.20 -2.93 -1.05
C GLU A 160 -15.30 -2.91 -2.30
N TYR A 161 -13.96 -2.85 -2.08
CA TYR A 161 -13.00 -2.73 -3.18
C TYR A 161 -13.35 -3.70 -4.31
N PRO A 162 -13.48 -3.26 -5.58
CA PRO A 162 -12.96 -2.00 -6.13
C PRO A 162 -13.93 -0.81 -6.09
N ILE A 163 -15.11 -0.90 -5.48
CA ILE A 163 -16.10 0.18 -5.46
C ILE A 163 -16.28 0.74 -4.04
N ALA A 164 -16.22 2.06 -3.92
CA ALA A 164 -16.63 2.78 -2.73
C ALA A 164 -17.98 3.43 -2.95
N PHE A 165 -18.87 3.32 -1.97
CA PHE A 165 -20.20 3.95 -1.96
C PHE A 165 -20.26 4.97 -0.85
N VAL A 166 -20.69 6.19 -1.17
CA VAL A 166 -20.84 7.30 -0.23
C VAL A 166 -22.27 7.81 -0.29
N GLU A 167 -22.90 7.96 0.85
CA GLU A 167 -24.22 8.58 0.97
C GLU A 167 -24.10 9.85 1.80
N TYR A 168 -24.55 10.97 1.25
CA TYR A 168 -24.54 12.27 1.88
C TYR A 168 -25.91 12.56 2.48
N ALA A 169 -26.01 12.47 3.80
CA ALA A 169 -27.22 12.77 4.54
C ALA A 169 -26.99 13.87 5.58
N GLN A 170 -28.07 14.47 6.07
CA GLN A 170 -28.05 15.48 7.11
C GLN A 170 -28.99 15.04 8.23
N LYS A 171 -28.58 15.15 9.49
CA LYS A 171 -29.44 14.90 10.66
C LYS A 171 -30.69 15.77 10.64
N LYS A 172 -30.54 16.99 10.15
CA LYS A 172 -31.65 17.90 9.86
C LYS A 172 -31.71 18.13 8.37
N GLN A 173 -32.68 17.52 7.70
CA GLN A 173 -32.88 17.62 6.26
C GLN A 173 -33.11 19.08 5.83
N GLU A 174 -32.11 19.71 5.24
CA GLU A 174 -32.20 21.07 4.70
C GLU A 174 -32.37 21.09 3.17
N LEU A 175 -31.71 20.14 2.51
CA LEU A 175 -31.78 19.96 1.06
C LEU A 175 -33.01 19.12 0.69
N PRO A 176 -33.78 19.51 -0.34
CA PRO A 176 -34.89 18.71 -0.86
C PRO A 176 -34.45 17.53 -1.74
N VAL A 177 -33.15 17.24 -1.78
CA VAL A 177 -32.57 16.12 -2.51
C VAL A 177 -31.68 15.27 -1.59
N ARG A 178 -31.50 14.00 -1.99
CA ARG A 178 -30.46 13.10 -1.44
C ARG A 178 -29.39 12.90 -2.50
N VAL A 179 -28.13 12.88 -2.09
CA VAL A 179 -27.00 12.64 -2.97
C VAL A 179 -26.27 11.39 -2.52
N SER A 180 -25.94 10.50 -3.44
CA SER A 180 -25.04 9.38 -3.23
C SER A 180 -24.02 9.32 -4.35
N ALA A 181 -22.89 8.67 -4.11
CA ALA A 181 -21.81 8.54 -5.08
C ALA A 181 -21.18 7.15 -5.04
N GLU A 182 -20.72 6.69 -6.21
CA GLU A 182 -19.83 5.54 -6.38
C GLU A 182 -18.49 6.03 -6.91
N PHE A 183 -17.39 5.55 -6.30
CA PHE A 183 -16.03 5.87 -6.72
C PHE A 183 -15.32 4.57 -7.08
N TYR A 184 -14.78 4.46 -8.28
CA TYR A 184 -14.04 3.29 -8.74
C TYR A 184 -13.21 3.59 -9.99
N SER A 185 -12.26 2.70 -10.28
CA SER A 185 -11.64 2.54 -11.60
C SER A 185 -12.07 1.20 -12.18
N PRO A 186 -12.01 0.96 -13.49
CA PRO A 186 -12.21 -0.38 -14.03
C PRO A 186 -11.33 -1.39 -13.29
N PHE A 187 -11.93 -2.49 -12.81
CA PHE A 187 -11.23 -3.58 -12.14
C PHE A 187 -11.84 -4.90 -12.60
N ILE A 188 -11.14 -5.54 -13.52
CA ILE A 188 -11.62 -6.72 -14.25
C ILE A 188 -10.55 -7.80 -14.12
N PRO A 189 -10.69 -8.77 -13.20
CA PRO A 189 -9.75 -9.87 -13.10
C PRO A 189 -9.52 -10.54 -14.46
N LEU A 190 -8.28 -10.91 -14.76
CA LEU A 190 -7.80 -11.44 -16.03
C LEU A 190 -7.73 -10.41 -17.18
N ASP A 191 -7.90 -9.13 -16.89
CA ASP A 191 -7.73 -8.02 -17.83
C ASP A 191 -6.96 -6.88 -17.16
N ALA A 192 -5.65 -7.07 -16.99
CA ALA A 192 -4.78 -6.08 -16.36
C ALA A 192 -4.72 -4.76 -17.14
N LYS A 193 -4.83 -4.79 -18.46
CA LYS A 193 -4.81 -3.59 -19.30
C LYS A 193 -5.99 -2.68 -18.99
N SER A 194 -7.22 -3.19 -19.03
CA SER A 194 -8.41 -2.40 -18.71
C SER A 194 -8.40 -1.94 -17.24
N SER A 195 -7.89 -2.79 -16.35
CA SER A 195 -7.78 -2.48 -14.92
C SER A 195 -6.69 -1.47 -14.59
N ALA A 196 -5.73 -1.23 -15.49
CA ALA A 196 -4.66 -0.24 -15.35
C ALA A 196 -5.00 1.11 -16.02
N THR A 197 -6.27 1.40 -16.26
CA THR A 197 -6.71 2.68 -16.81
C THR A 197 -6.39 3.81 -15.81
N PRO A 198 -5.62 4.86 -16.20
CA PRO A 198 -5.25 5.94 -15.32
C PRO A 198 -6.42 6.93 -15.13
N ALA A 199 -7.45 6.48 -14.46
CA ALA A 199 -8.66 7.27 -14.22
C ALA A 199 -9.42 6.82 -12.98
N THR A 200 -10.26 7.71 -12.46
CA THR A 200 -11.28 7.45 -11.43
C THR A 200 -12.63 7.88 -11.93
N ILE A 201 -13.60 6.97 -11.87
CA ILE A 201 -15.00 7.23 -12.19
C ILE A 201 -15.71 7.62 -10.89
N MET A 202 -16.47 8.71 -10.93
CA MET A 202 -17.24 9.25 -9.83
C MET A 202 -18.69 9.38 -10.31
N LYS A 203 -19.50 8.38 -10.02
CA LYS A 203 -20.91 8.33 -10.44
C LYS A 203 -21.80 8.84 -9.31
N TYR A 204 -22.37 10.01 -9.48
CA TYR A 204 -23.29 10.62 -8.55
C TYR A 204 -24.73 10.33 -8.91
N THR A 205 -25.55 10.06 -7.90
CA THR A 205 -27.01 9.97 -8.03
C THR A 205 -27.66 11.05 -7.19
N VAL A 206 -28.44 11.92 -7.83
CA VAL A 206 -29.21 12.98 -7.18
C VAL A 206 -30.67 12.60 -7.23
N LYS A 207 -31.32 12.43 -6.07
CA LYS A 207 -32.74 12.05 -5.94
C LYS A 207 -33.53 13.16 -5.28
N ASN A 208 -34.61 13.62 -5.93
CA ASN A 208 -35.57 14.54 -5.30
C ASN A 208 -36.39 13.79 -4.22
N THR A 209 -36.25 14.23 -2.97
CA THR A 209 -36.97 13.66 -1.81
C THR A 209 -38.16 14.49 -1.35
N SER A 210 -38.42 15.62 -2.03
CA SER A 210 -39.52 16.51 -1.74
C SER A 210 -40.78 16.16 -2.57
N ASP A 211 -41.89 16.80 -2.21
CA ASP A 211 -43.16 16.74 -2.93
C ASP A 211 -43.31 17.74 -4.08
N LYS A 212 -42.20 18.50 -4.39
CA LYS A 212 -42.17 19.53 -5.43
C LYS A 212 -41.12 19.23 -6.45
N LYS A 213 -41.29 19.77 -7.66
CA LYS A 213 -40.28 19.85 -8.68
C LYS A 213 -39.11 20.71 -8.19
N VAL A 214 -37.86 20.26 -8.35
CA VAL A 214 -36.64 21.01 -8.04
C VAL A 214 -35.74 21.10 -9.25
N THR A 215 -34.90 22.14 -9.28
CA THR A 215 -33.71 22.18 -10.16
C THR A 215 -32.47 21.99 -9.30
N ALA A 216 -31.53 21.25 -9.81
CA ALA A 216 -30.27 20.98 -9.11
C ALA A 216 -29.10 21.09 -10.08
N ASP A 217 -28.01 21.73 -9.62
CA ASP A 217 -26.74 21.83 -10.31
C ASP A 217 -25.70 21.05 -9.49
N LEU A 218 -25.11 20.04 -10.09
CA LEU A 218 -23.97 19.31 -9.52
C LEU A 218 -22.69 19.80 -10.21
N GLU A 219 -21.83 20.46 -9.45
CA GLU A 219 -20.58 21.01 -9.92
C GLU A 219 -19.39 20.24 -9.30
N GLY A 220 -18.44 19.85 -10.15
CA GLY A 220 -17.14 19.36 -9.75
C GLY A 220 -16.04 20.34 -10.17
N TRP A 221 -15.10 20.63 -9.26
CA TRP A 221 -13.93 21.47 -9.56
C TRP A 221 -12.64 20.75 -9.24
N MET A 222 -11.55 21.18 -9.87
CA MET A 222 -10.23 20.65 -9.65
C MET A 222 -9.14 21.67 -9.96
N GLN A 223 -8.13 21.73 -9.11
CA GLN A 223 -6.90 22.48 -9.32
C GLN A 223 -5.99 21.76 -10.31
N ASN A 224 -5.39 22.53 -11.22
CA ASN A 224 -4.32 22.04 -12.08
C ASN A 224 -3.08 21.75 -11.23
N LEU A 225 -2.69 20.46 -11.19
CA LEU A 225 -1.57 19.97 -10.36
C LEU A 225 -0.29 19.68 -11.17
N VAL A 226 -0.28 19.98 -12.47
CA VAL A 226 0.88 19.70 -13.32
C VAL A 226 2.12 20.43 -12.80
N CYS A 227 3.18 19.68 -12.53
CA CYS A 227 4.44 20.19 -11.95
C CYS A 227 4.28 20.99 -10.64
N ILE A 228 3.18 20.80 -9.89
CA ILE A 228 2.89 21.57 -8.66
C ILE A 228 4.02 21.50 -7.63
N ASP A 229 4.79 20.41 -7.62
CA ASP A 229 5.90 20.16 -6.70
C ASP A 229 7.13 21.01 -7.02
N LEU A 230 7.14 21.60 -8.21
CA LEU A 230 8.18 22.51 -8.66
C LEU A 230 7.78 24.00 -8.45
N LYS A 231 6.66 24.26 -7.76
CA LYS A 231 6.25 25.63 -7.44
C LYS A 231 7.36 26.36 -6.70
N GLY A 232 7.71 27.55 -7.18
CA GLY A 232 8.80 28.36 -6.64
C GLY A 232 10.21 27.87 -6.97
N ARG A 233 10.34 26.77 -7.73
CA ARG A 233 11.63 26.18 -8.17
C ARG A 233 11.78 26.16 -9.68
N ALA A 234 10.70 26.24 -10.42
CA ALA A 234 10.69 26.24 -11.87
C ALA A 234 9.70 27.26 -12.43
N ASP A 235 9.89 27.61 -13.69
CA ASP A 235 9.00 28.49 -14.42
C ASP A 235 8.09 27.69 -15.35
N GLY A 236 6.82 28.09 -15.42
CA GLY A 236 5.81 27.49 -16.28
C GLY A 236 4.49 28.25 -16.18
N MET A 237 3.65 28.07 -17.18
CA MET A 237 2.28 28.58 -17.19
C MET A 237 1.30 27.43 -17.19
N LEU A 238 0.60 27.23 -16.08
CA LEU A 238 -0.52 26.30 -15.99
C LEU A 238 -1.59 26.75 -17.00
N GLN A 239 -2.20 25.80 -17.69
CA GLN A 239 -3.24 26.08 -18.69
C GLN A 239 -4.43 25.17 -18.42
N ASN A 240 -5.63 25.76 -18.36
CA ASN A 240 -6.89 25.03 -18.36
C ASN A 240 -7.68 25.37 -19.59
N LYS A 241 -8.33 24.37 -20.19
CA LYS A 241 -9.18 24.53 -21.39
C LYS A 241 -10.46 23.74 -21.22
N VAL A 242 -11.59 24.39 -21.45
CA VAL A 242 -12.87 23.68 -21.59
C VAL A 242 -12.94 23.08 -22.98
N ILE A 243 -13.15 21.78 -23.07
CA ILE A 243 -13.26 21.02 -24.32
C ILE A 243 -14.68 20.48 -24.44
N ASP A 244 -15.37 20.84 -25.52
CA ASP A 244 -16.64 20.23 -25.91
C ASP A 244 -16.35 19.00 -26.79
N ASN A 245 -16.67 17.79 -26.28
CA ASN A 245 -16.36 16.53 -26.92
C ASN A 245 -17.58 15.89 -27.62
N ASN A 246 -18.51 16.70 -28.10
CA ASN A 246 -19.72 16.24 -28.81
C ASN A 246 -20.55 15.23 -27.98
N GLY A 247 -21.19 15.73 -26.93
CA GLY A 247 -22.04 14.96 -26.03
C GLY A 247 -21.48 14.73 -24.64
N TRP A 248 -20.29 15.26 -24.34
CA TRP A 248 -19.70 15.34 -23.00
C TRP A 248 -18.66 16.47 -22.95
N LYS A 249 -18.32 16.94 -21.76
CA LYS A 249 -17.38 18.05 -21.59
C LYS A 249 -16.20 17.71 -20.69
N SER A 250 -15.07 18.37 -20.89
CA SER A 250 -13.89 18.25 -20.08
C SER A 250 -13.27 19.61 -19.76
N VAL A 251 -12.67 19.75 -18.59
CA VAL A 251 -11.60 20.72 -18.34
C VAL A 251 -10.28 19.96 -18.48
N TYR A 252 -9.55 20.25 -19.56
CA TYR A 252 -8.22 19.72 -19.80
C TYR A 252 -7.18 20.64 -19.17
N MET A 253 -6.24 20.08 -18.45
CA MET A 253 -5.25 20.77 -17.63
C MET A 253 -3.86 20.33 -18.04
N ASP A 254 -3.04 21.24 -18.50
CA ASP A 254 -1.65 21.04 -18.85
C ASP A 254 -0.77 22.22 -18.38
N MET A 255 0.47 22.26 -18.84
CA MET A 255 1.39 23.38 -18.57
C MET A 255 2.19 23.73 -19.81
N ARG A 256 2.33 25.01 -20.06
CA ARG A 256 3.19 25.58 -21.09
C ARG A 256 4.55 25.95 -20.50
N VAL A 257 5.62 25.49 -21.13
CA VAL A 257 7.01 25.75 -20.74
C VAL A 257 7.77 26.62 -21.77
N ASP A 258 7.19 26.77 -22.96
CA ASP A 258 7.75 27.61 -24.06
C ASP A 258 7.14 29.01 -24.03
N ASN A 259 7.88 30.00 -24.52
CA ASN A 259 7.43 31.40 -24.65
C ASN A 259 6.87 31.99 -23.34
N LEU A 260 7.56 31.70 -22.25
CA LEU A 260 7.19 32.20 -20.92
C LEU A 260 7.38 33.73 -20.87
N PRO A 261 6.57 34.45 -20.07
CA PRO A 261 6.78 35.87 -19.85
C PRO A 261 8.20 36.15 -19.38
N ALA A 262 8.86 37.14 -19.98
CA ALA A 262 10.23 37.47 -19.56
C ALA A 262 10.23 37.95 -18.10
N LYS A 263 10.86 37.20 -17.22
CA LYS A 263 11.16 37.73 -15.87
C LYS A 263 12.19 38.84 -16.01
N THR A 264 11.93 39.97 -15.37
CA THR A 264 12.94 41.05 -15.23
C THR A 264 14.03 40.55 -14.29
N ALA A 265 14.99 39.83 -14.83
CA ALA A 265 16.18 39.40 -14.06
C ALA A 265 16.92 40.65 -13.58
N GLY A 266 17.08 40.78 -12.29
CA GLY A 266 17.83 41.88 -11.68
C GLY A 266 19.33 41.76 -11.89
N LYS A 267 19.82 42.00 -13.09
CA LYS A 267 21.26 42.20 -13.35
C LYS A 267 21.73 43.41 -12.55
N ASN A 268 22.60 43.23 -11.53
CA ASN A 268 23.14 44.20 -10.60
C ASN A 268 22.25 44.53 -9.37
N ARG A 269 21.64 43.53 -8.75
CA ARG A 269 20.91 43.67 -7.50
C ARG A 269 21.83 44.16 -6.36
N LYS A 270 21.51 45.33 -5.75
CA LYS A 270 22.16 45.83 -4.54
C LYS A 270 21.38 45.34 -3.33
N TYR A 271 22.09 44.71 -2.38
CA TYR A 271 21.51 44.13 -1.15
C TYR A 271 22.42 44.38 0.04
N GLU A 272 21.85 44.36 1.22
CA GLU A 272 22.51 44.43 2.52
C GLU A 272 22.24 43.12 3.27
N ILE A 273 23.27 42.37 3.66
CA ILE A 273 23.10 41.18 4.47
C ILE A 273 22.71 41.59 5.88
N PHE A 274 21.53 41.21 6.32
CA PHE A 274 21.07 41.37 7.69
C PHE A 274 21.73 40.34 8.61
N ASP A 275 21.64 39.06 8.24
CA ASP A 275 22.39 37.96 8.85
C ASP A 275 22.40 36.74 7.88
N ASN A 276 23.57 36.15 7.71
CA ASN A 276 23.80 34.91 6.98
C ASN A 276 24.41 33.83 7.87
N PHE A 277 24.40 34.04 9.17
CA PHE A 277 24.91 33.19 10.24
C PHE A 277 26.39 32.78 10.15
N GLU A 278 27.14 33.25 9.14
CA GLU A 278 28.57 32.92 8.93
C GLU A 278 29.50 33.43 10.04
N SER A 279 29.00 34.25 10.93
CA SER A 279 29.73 34.62 12.15
C SER A 279 29.91 33.46 13.15
N GLY A 280 29.18 32.36 12.96
CA GLY A 280 29.20 31.16 13.79
C GLY A 280 28.66 31.37 15.21
N ASN A 281 27.92 32.49 15.45
CA ASN A 281 27.28 32.77 16.72
C ASN A 281 25.96 33.53 16.58
N TYR A 282 25.15 33.50 17.65
CA TYR A 282 23.88 34.22 17.73
C TYR A 282 23.97 35.58 18.43
N SER A 283 25.11 36.27 18.35
CA SER A 283 25.29 37.55 19.02
C SER A 283 24.27 38.63 18.63
N ARG A 284 23.63 38.51 17.48
CA ARG A 284 22.59 39.43 16.98
C ARG A 284 21.17 38.96 17.28
N TRP A 285 21.02 37.83 17.95
CA TRP A 285 19.77 37.18 18.25
C TRP A 285 19.64 36.84 19.72
N LYS A 286 18.44 37.00 20.27
CA LYS A 286 18.07 36.45 21.57
C LYS A 286 17.61 35.01 21.32
N VAL A 287 18.22 34.04 22.01
CA VAL A 287 17.87 32.62 21.93
C VAL A 287 16.98 32.27 23.12
N GLU A 288 15.83 31.66 22.85
CA GLU A 288 14.87 31.13 23.82
C GLU A 288 14.56 29.67 23.52
N GLY A 289 14.48 28.83 24.56
CA GLY A 289 14.31 27.38 24.39
C GLY A 289 15.61 26.67 24.00
N THR A 290 15.49 25.44 23.47
CA THR A 290 16.65 24.58 23.19
C THR A 290 16.81 24.23 21.71
N ALA A 291 15.80 24.49 20.86
CA ALA A 291 15.76 24.06 19.47
C ALA A 291 16.96 24.56 18.64
N PHE A 292 17.35 25.80 18.78
CA PHE A 292 18.44 26.39 17.98
C PHE A 292 19.84 26.18 18.59
N GLY A 293 19.94 25.51 19.72
CA GLY A 293 21.22 25.35 20.41
C GLY A 293 21.83 26.68 20.86
N ARG A 294 23.16 26.73 21.07
CA ARG A 294 23.88 27.91 21.54
C ARG A 294 24.56 28.73 20.43
N LYS A 295 24.62 28.17 19.23
CA LYS A 295 25.27 28.79 18.06
C LYS A 295 24.60 28.27 16.78
N PRO A 296 24.72 28.95 15.62
CA PRO A 296 24.28 28.45 14.33
C PRO A 296 24.85 27.07 14.04
N ALA A 297 24.06 26.23 13.41
CA ALA A 297 24.43 24.89 13.01
C ALA A 297 25.37 24.92 11.80
N SER A 298 26.38 24.06 11.78
CA SER A 298 27.15 23.77 10.56
C SER A 298 26.57 22.54 9.86
N GLY A 299 26.70 22.44 8.54
CA GLY A 299 26.18 21.33 7.76
C GLY A 299 26.66 19.93 8.18
N GLU A 300 27.79 19.84 8.89
CA GLU A 300 28.33 18.61 9.47
C GLU A 300 27.75 18.24 10.85
N GLN A 301 27.05 19.16 11.50
CA GLN A 301 26.58 18.99 12.89
C GLN A 301 25.10 18.58 12.96
N CYS A 302 24.39 18.72 11.88
CA CYS A 302 23.02 18.24 11.80
C CYS A 302 23.07 16.78 11.36
N ASN A 303 22.45 15.88 12.12
CA ASN A 303 22.19 14.50 11.65
C ASN A 303 21.22 14.44 10.45
N GLN A 304 21.05 15.57 9.80
CA GLN A 304 20.28 15.74 8.57
C GLN A 304 21.22 15.58 7.39
N ASN A 305 21.04 14.53 6.63
CA ASN A 305 21.80 14.33 5.41
C ASN A 305 21.29 15.31 4.33
N ASN A 306 22.19 16.18 3.85
CA ASN A 306 22.05 16.98 2.64
C ASN A 306 21.02 18.12 2.66
N PHE A 307 21.45 19.29 3.14
CA PHE A 307 20.82 20.55 2.77
C PHE A 307 21.15 20.92 1.32
N GLY A 308 20.13 21.18 0.51
CA GLY A 308 20.31 21.78 -0.81
C GLY A 308 20.15 23.29 -0.75
N GLY A 309 21.13 24.06 -1.24
CA GLY A 309 20.99 25.50 -1.45
C GLY A 309 21.22 26.39 -0.22
N ASN A 310 21.87 25.91 0.84
CA ASN A 310 22.36 26.77 1.91
C ASN A 310 23.49 27.68 1.42
N TYR A 311 23.66 28.81 2.11
CA TYR A 311 24.68 29.79 1.77
C TYR A 311 25.81 29.74 2.80
N GLY A 312 27.02 29.36 2.40
CA GLY A 312 28.18 29.26 3.27
C GLY A 312 28.21 28.02 4.17
N ASN A 313 28.72 28.17 5.43
CA ASN A 313 28.99 27.06 6.34
C ASN A 313 28.00 26.95 7.50
N PHE A 314 27.31 28.05 7.84
CA PHE A 314 26.47 28.14 9.03
C PHE A 314 25.06 28.65 8.70
N LEU A 315 24.06 28.12 9.43
CA LEU A 315 22.65 28.49 9.28
C LEU A 315 21.91 28.44 10.63
N ALA A 316 20.79 29.13 10.75
CA ALA A 316 19.86 28.93 11.85
C ALA A 316 19.07 27.64 11.59
N ASN A 317 19.23 26.64 12.44
CA ASN A 317 18.56 25.34 12.31
C ASN A 317 18.10 24.89 13.68
N SER A 318 16.85 24.45 13.78
CA SER A 318 16.26 23.96 15.02
C SER A 318 16.30 22.43 15.19
N TYR A 319 16.80 21.69 14.22
CA TYR A 319 16.94 20.24 14.27
C TYR A 319 18.20 19.84 15.08
N THR A 320 18.22 20.14 16.38
CA THR A 320 19.42 19.89 17.22
C THR A 320 19.38 18.58 17.99
N ASN A 321 18.21 18.01 18.16
CA ASN A 321 17.96 16.70 18.76
C ASN A 321 16.68 16.11 18.15
N TYR A 322 16.71 15.85 16.83
CA TYR A 322 15.53 15.54 16.03
C TYR A 322 14.47 16.66 16.14
N ASP A 323 13.21 16.39 15.85
CA ASP A 323 12.08 17.33 15.86
C ASP A 323 11.51 17.63 17.27
N LYS A 324 12.21 17.29 18.36
CA LYS A 324 11.71 17.41 19.72
C LYS A 324 11.90 18.78 20.40
N PRO A 325 13.09 19.43 20.24
CA PRO A 325 13.31 20.66 20.94
C PRO A 325 12.48 21.79 20.37
N THR A 326 11.87 22.59 21.22
CA THR A 326 11.19 23.82 20.81
C THR A 326 12.00 25.05 21.21
N GLY A 327 11.81 26.16 20.50
CA GLY A 327 12.56 27.40 20.80
C GLY A 327 12.27 28.52 19.81
N LYS A 328 12.94 29.64 20.06
CA LYS A 328 12.79 30.85 19.26
C LYS A 328 14.07 31.65 19.19
N LEU A 329 14.38 32.19 18.02
CA LEU A 329 15.35 33.25 17.83
C LEU A 329 14.64 34.57 17.60
N THR A 330 15.00 35.62 18.35
CA THR A 330 14.48 36.97 18.12
C THR A 330 15.63 37.90 17.74
N SER A 331 15.55 38.54 16.58
CA SER A 331 16.60 39.41 16.08
C SER A 331 16.68 40.74 16.81
N ARG A 332 17.80 41.47 16.63
CA ARG A 332 17.85 42.89 16.94
C ARG A 332 16.80 43.67 16.15
N THR A 333 16.31 44.76 16.71
CA THR A 333 15.40 45.68 16.03
C THR A 333 16.12 46.44 14.92
N PHE A 334 15.47 46.59 13.76
CA PHE A 334 15.95 47.37 12.62
C PHE A 334 14.85 48.29 12.11
N THR A 335 15.22 49.27 11.28
CA THR A 335 14.24 50.10 10.57
C THR A 335 14.11 49.64 9.13
N ILE A 336 12.90 49.38 8.65
CA ILE A 336 12.63 48.95 7.28
C ILE A 336 12.95 50.08 6.34
N ARG A 337 13.98 49.95 5.53
CA ARG A 337 14.44 50.96 4.53
C ARG A 337 14.27 50.50 3.12
N ASN A 338 14.38 49.20 2.90
CA ASN A 338 14.35 48.53 1.57
C ASN A 338 12.96 48.00 1.28
N LYS A 339 12.70 47.76 0.01
CA LYS A 339 11.42 47.22 -0.48
C LYS A 339 11.20 45.77 -0.10
N TYR A 340 12.27 44.96 -0.11
CA TYR A 340 12.21 43.52 0.16
C TYR A 340 13.06 43.11 1.35
N ILE A 341 12.53 42.13 2.11
CA ILE A 341 13.28 41.25 2.99
C ILE A 341 13.26 39.89 2.32
N SER A 342 14.45 39.38 1.99
CA SER A 342 14.60 38.07 1.33
C SER A 342 15.41 37.16 2.24
N PHE A 343 15.13 35.85 2.24
CA PHE A 343 15.83 34.82 3.02
C PHE A 343 15.63 33.46 2.39
N ASN A 344 16.51 32.52 2.70
CA ASN A 344 16.37 31.12 2.35
C ASN A 344 15.70 30.38 3.51
N ILE A 345 14.77 29.47 3.23
CA ILE A 345 14.01 28.74 4.24
C ILE A 345 13.77 27.29 3.80
N ALA A 346 13.96 26.36 4.76
CA ALA A 346 13.68 24.92 4.63
C ALA A 346 13.02 24.41 5.91
N GLY A 347 12.67 23.11 5.97
CA GLY A 347 12.07 22.46 7.14
C GLY A 347 10.55 22.39 7.09
N GLY A 348 9.91 22.28 8.25
CA GLY A 348 8.50 21.95 8.41
C GLY A 348 7.50 22.95 7.87
N ALA A 349 6.38 22.45 7.36
CA ALA A 349 5.26 23.25 6.84
C ALA A 349 4.16 23.46 7.91
N HIS A 350 4.51 24.00 9.07
CA HIS A 350 3.56 24.28 10.15
C HIS A 350 3.36 25.80 10.32
N PRO A 351 2.39 26.45 9.62
CA PRO A 351 2.16 27.88 9.67
C PRO A 351 1.97 28.39 11.10
N GLY A 352 2.75 29.43 11.46
CA GLY A 352 2.72 30.05 12.79
C GLY A 352 3.42 29.25 13.90
N LYS A 353 3.92 28.04 13.61
CA LYS A 353 4.59 27.14 14.56
C LYS A 353 6.05 26.87 14.19
N THR A 354 6.33 26.40 12.96
CA THR A 354 7.68 26.38 12.40
C THR A 354 7.78 27.45 11.33
N CYS A 355 8.23 28.66 11.71
CA CYS A 355 8.13 29.83 10.82
C CYS A 355 9.18 30.89 11.12
N ILE A 356 9.47 31.71 10.11
CA ILE A 356 10.06 33.02 10.31
C ILE A 356 8.95 34.09 10.24
N ASN A 357 8.95 35.05 11.17
CA ASN A 357 7.97 36.12 11.29
C ASN A 357 8.63 37.48 11.17
N LEU A 358 8.01 38.42 10.46
CA LEU A 358 8.29 39.86 10.57
C LEU A 358 7.33 40.50 11.57
N VAL A 359 7.87 41.11 12.61
CA VAL A 359 7.09 41.78 13.65
C VAL A 359 7.28 43.29 13.54
N VAL A 360 6.15 44.02 13.35
CA VAL A 360 6.10 45.48 13.30
C VAL A 360 5.11 45.95 14.36
N ASP A 361 5.51 46.96 15.16
CA ASP A 361 4.68 47.51 16.23
C ASP A 361 4.12 46.38 17.19
N GLY A 362 4.92 45.31 17.44
CA GLY A 362 4.56 44.18 18.29
C GLY A 362 3.55 43.20 17.68
N LYS A 363 3.24 43.30 16.39
CA LYS A 363 2.33 42.41 15.69
C LYS A 363 3.08 41.70 14.57
N VAL A 364 2.82 40.39 14.40
CA VAL A 364 3.28 39.62 13.24
C VAL A 364 2.51 40.13 12.02
N VAL A 365 3.23 40.69 11.04
CA VAL A 365 2.66 41.25 9.82
C VAL A 365 2.95 40.37 8.60
N MET A 366 4.00 39.57 8.64
CA MET A 366 4.34 38.55 7.62
C MET A 366 4.91 37.33 8.30
N SER A 367 4.62 36.18 7.73
CA SER A 367 5.12 34.89 8.19
C SER A 367 5.43 33.99 6.99
N ALA A 368 6.46 33.14 7.12
CA ALA A 368 6.78 32.09 6.15
C ALA A 368 7.20 30.82 6.89
N THR A 369 6.87 29.68 6.32
CA THR A 369 7.21 28.34 6.83
C THR A 369 7.91 27.54 5.74
N GLY A 370 8.59 26.45 6.11
CA GLY A 370 9.16 25.50 5.14
C GLY A 370 8.07 24.75 4.36
N ASN A 371 8.46 23.71 3.66
CA ASN A 371 7.57 22.90 2.77
C ASN A 371 7.69 21.39 3.07
N ASN A 372 8.05 21.00 4.29
CA ASN A 372 8.43 19.63 4.63
C ASN A 372 9.55 19.10 3.72
N ASN A 373 10.58 19.91 3.56
CA ASN A 373 11.72 19.63 2.70
C ASN A 373 12.98 20.33 3.26
N GLU A 374 14.14 19.71 3.09
CA GLU A 374 15.43 20.26 3.54
C GLU A 374 16.11 21.17 2.50
N ASP A 375 15.55 21.28 1.30
CA ASP A 375 16.07 22.18 0.28
C ASP A 375 15.68 23.62 0.58
N PHE A 376 16.65 24.50 0.69
CA PHE A 376 16.42 25.91 0.88
C PHE A 376 15.77 26.56 -0.35
N LEU A 377 14.62 27.18 -0.12
CA LEU A 377 13.94 27.99 -1.13
C LEU A 377 13.99 29.47 -0.73
N PRO A 378 14.40 30.36 -1.63
CA PRO A 378 14.35 31.79 -1.36
C PRO A 378 12.90 32.25 -1.22
N ARG A 379 12.68 33.10 -0.22
CA ARG A 379 11.41 33.82 0.00
C ARG A 379 11.67 35.31 -0.07
N ASN A 380 10.71 36.03 -0.64
CA ASN A 380 10.75 37.47 -0.76
C ASN A 380 9.50 38.08 -0.12
N TRP A 381 9.66 38.91 0.86
CA TRP A 381 8.59 39.72 1.42
C TRP A 381 8.66 41.12 0.89
N ASP A 382 7.63 41.62 0.18
CA ASP A 382 7.48 43.01 -0.12
C ASP A 382 7.02 43.76 1.16
N VAL A 383 7.93 44.51 1.74
CA VAL A 383 7.70 45.26 2.97
C VAL A 383 7.52 46.72 2.75
N SER A 384 7.19 47.13 1.52
CA SER A 384 7.02 48.56 1.13
C SER A 384 6.02 49.29 2.01
N GLU A 385 4.95 48.61 2.43
CA GLU A 385 3.88 49.16 3.29
C GLU A 385 4.42 49.55 4.69
N TYR A 386 5.48 48.86 5.16
CA TYR A 386 6.06 49.12 6.49
C TYR A 386 7.31 50.00 6.43
N LYS A 387 7.59 50.66 5.33
CA LYS A 387 8.78 51.45 5.14
C LYS A 387 8.86 52.58 6.22
N GLY A 388 10.04 52.71 6.87
CA GLY A 388 10.29 53.62 7.94
C GLY A 388 9.93 53.15 9.36
N LYS A 389 9.16 52.03 9.46
CA LYS A 389 8.80 51.45 10.73
C LYS A 389 9.94 50.65 11.35
N LYS A 390 9.94 50.54 12.68
CA LYS A 390 10.83 49.62 13.41
C LYS A 390 10.25 48.23 13.38
N ALA A 391 11.09 47.23 13.13
CA ALA A 391 10.73 45.84 13.04
C ALA A 391 11.82 44.94 13.64
N TYR A 392 11.45 43.67 13.90
CA TYR A 392 12.40 42.60 14.19
C TYR A 392 11.88 41.30 13.58
N LEU A 393 12.78 40.33 13.45
CA LEU A 393 12.45 38.99 12.96
C LEU A 393 12.37 38.01 14.12
N GLU A 394 11.46 37.07 14.06
CA GLU A 394 11.43 35.87 14.92
C GLU A 394 11.54 34.63 14.05
N ILE A 395 12.43 33.70 14.40
CA ILE A 395 12.44 32.36 13.85
C ILE A 395 11.92 31.43 14.95
N VAL A 396 10.80 30.80 14.71
CA VAL A 396 10.02 30.06 15.72
C VAL A 396 10.00 28.60 15.36
N ASP A 397 10.25 27.78 16.36
CA ASP A 397 9.99 26.36 16.35
C ASP A 397 9.15 26.02 17.60
N ALA A 398 7.90 25.68 17.40
CA ALA A 398 6.93 25.37 18.44
C ALA A 398 6.23 24.01 18.19
N VAL A 399 6.88 23.11 17.47
CA VAL A 399 6.38 21.76 17.16
C VAL A 399 7.39 20.73 17.65
N ASP A 400 6.93 19.76 18.42
CA ASP A 400 7.71 18.64 18.97
C ASP A 400 7.36 17.32 18.27
N GLY A 401 7.18 17.32 16.97
CA GLY A 401 6.74 16.19 16.17
C GLY A 401 7.23 16.27 14.74
N ASP A 402 6.69 15.44 13.90
CA ASP A 402 7.11 15.26 12.51
C ASP A 402 7.24 16.60 11.77
N TRP A 403 8.40 16.80 11.13
CA TRP A 403 8.78 18.08 10.54
C TRP A 403 8.74 19.27 11.53
N GLY A 404 8.89 18.99 12.83
CA GLY A 404 8.94 19.99 13.92
C GLY A 404 10.26 20.75 13.98
N HIS A 405 10.77 21.20 12.83
CA HIS A 405 11.98 22.02 12.77
C HIS A 405 11.91 23.04 11.63
N ILE A 406 12.75 24.04 11.72
CA ILE A 406 12.91 25.07 10.69
C ILE A 406 14.39 25.41 10.48
N SER A 407 14.74 25.60 9.24
CA SER A 407 16.05 26.08 8.81
C SER A 407 15.90 27.43 8.08
N VAL A 408 16.66 28.42 8.49
CA VAL A 408 16.66 29.75 7.85
C VAL A 408 18.10 30.19 7.61
N ASP A 409 18.35 30.76 6.44
CA ASP A 409 19.66 31.24 6.04
C ASP A 409 19.59 32.50 5.18
N ASN A 410 20.72 33.19 5.04
CA ASN A 410 20.94 34.34 4.15
C ASN A 410 19.82 35.38 4.12
N ILE A 411 19.56 36.00 5.29
CA ILE A 411 18.57 37.07 5.41
C ILE A 411 19.19 38.37 4.88
N GLU A 412 18.55 38.98 3.91
CA GLU A 412 19.05 40.18 3.24
C GLU A 412 17.95 41.23 2.97
N PHE A 413 18.37 42.49 2.89
CA PHE A 413 17.49 43.63 2.56
C PHE A 413 17.86 44.20 1.21
N SER A 414 16.85 44.39 0.34
CA SER A 414 17.09 44.91 -1.02
C SER A 414 15.87 45.65 -1.58
N ASN A 415 16.07 46.32 -2.70
CA ASN A 415 14.97 46.96 -3.46
C ASN A 415 14.51 46.11 -4.67
N SER A 416 15.10 44.92 -4.82
CA SER A 416 14.72 43.91 -5.81
C SER A 416 14.67 42.54 -5.16
N PRO A 417 13.73 41.68 -5.54
CA PRO A 417 13.65 40.31 -4.95
C PRO A 417 14.89 39.49 -5.32
N VAL A 418 15.10 38.41 -4.59
CA VAL A 418 16.05 37.33 -4.96
C VAL A 418 15.35 36.45 -5.98
N ASP A 419 16.00 36.21 -7.10
CA ASP A 419 15.53 35.23 -8.07
C ASP A 419 15.81 33.82 -7.52
N ALA A 420 14.79 32.99 -7.42
CA ALA A 420 14.98 31.59 -7.14
C ALA A 420 15.79 30.93 -8.27
N PRO A 421 16.73 30.01 -7.95
CA PRO A 421 17.32 29.20 -9.00
C PRO A 421 16.22 28.43 -9.70
N THR A 422 15.99 28.71 -10.98
CA THR A 422 14.94 28.09 -11.75
C THR A 422 15.43 26.78 -12.35
N ILE A 423 14.73 25.69 -12.02
CA ILE A 423 14.86 24.42 -12.75
C ILE A 423 14.22 24.64 -14.12
N THR A 424 14.92 24.34 -15.18
CA THR A 424 14.32 24.33 -16.51
C THR A 424 13.49 23.06 -16.67
N ILE A 425 12.19 23.23 -16.83
CA ILE A 425 11.27 22.13 -17.13
C ILE A 425 11.16 22.02 -18.64
N ASP A 426 11.31 20.82 -19.17
CA ASP A 426 10.90 20.45 -20.50
C ASP A 426 9.82 19.35 -20.48
N LYS A 427 9.30 18.98 -21.63
CA LYS A 427 8.24 17.96 -21.74
C LYS A 427 8.68 16.56 -21.35
N SER A 428 9.99 16.32 -21.12
CA SER A 428 10.52 15.05 -20.65
C SER A 428 10.63 14.96 -19.13
N HIS A 429 10.39 16.09 -18.42
CA HIS A 429 10.45 16.11 -16.96
C HIS A 429 9.45 15.11 -16.34
N ALA A 430 9.84 14.46 -15.26
CA ALA A 430 9.02 13.42 -14.59
C ALA A 430 7.60 13.90 -14.26
N TYR A 431 7.46 15.14 -13.75
CA TYR A 431 6.18 15.72 -13.30
C TYR A 431 5.43 16.42 -14.44
N PHE A 432 5.96 16.38 -15.67
CA PHE A 432 5.27 16.93 -16.82
C PHE A 432 4.26 15.93 -17.37
N GLY A 433 3.03 16.38 -17.51
CA GLY A 433 1.92 15.58 -17.98
C GLY A 433 0.65 16.42 -18.13
N ASN A 434 -0.48 15.78 -18.03
CA ASN A 434 -1.78 16.46 -18.11
C ASN A 434 -2.86 15.66 -17.36
N LEU A 435 -3.96 16.39 -17.04
CA LEU A 435 -5.14 15.85 -16.39
C LEU A 435 -6.39 16.28 -17.15
N ALA A 436 -7.48 15.57 -16.94
CA ALA A 436 -8.80 16.01 -17.39
C ALA A 436 -9.84 15.67 -16.32
N LEU A 437 -10.58 16.67 -15.86
CA LEU A 437 -11.86 16.47 -15.21
C LEU A 437 -12.92 16.47 -16.31
N SER A 438 -13.73 15.42 -16.39
CA SER A 438 -14.72 15.23 -17.45
C SER A 438 -16.09 14.95 -16.85
N VAL A 439 -17.17 15.31 -17.55
CA VAL A 439 -18.54 14.94 -17.22
C VAL A 439 -19.24 14.39 -18.46
N PHE A 440 -19.84 13.20 -18.33
CA PHE A 440 -20.52 12.53 -19.43
C PHE A 440 -21.95 13.06 -19.61
N ASP A 441 -22.07 14.39 -19.73
CA ASP A 441 -23.33 15.12 -19.97
C ASP A 441 -23.06 16.19 -21.04
N GLY A 442 -23.71 16.08 -22.19
CA GLY A 442 -23.55 17.03 -23.30
C GLY A 442 -24.13 18.41 -23.00
N ASN A 443 -25.04 18.52 -22.02
CA ASN A 443 -25.65 19.80 -21.62
C ASN A 443 -24.88 20.48 -20.47
N ALA A 444 -23.80 19.87 -19.98
CA ALA A 444 -22.99 20.46 -18.93
C ALA A 444 -22.38 21.79 -19.37
N THR A 445 -22.13 22.66 -18.41
CA THR A 445 -21.34 23.88 -18.60
C THR A 445 -19.97 23.71 -17.97
N GLY A 446 -19.00 24.50 -18.41
CA GLY A 446 -17.65 24.44 -17.86
C GLY A 446 -16.98 25.80 -17.81
N THR A 447 -16.01 25.94 -16.91
CA THR A 447 -15.12 27.09 -16.85
C THR A 447 -13.68 26.65 -16.63
N ALA A 448 -12.75 27.29 -17.29
CA ALA A 448 -11.31 27.06 -17.15
C ALA A 448 -10.71 27.66 -15.86
N ASP A 449 -11.41 28.65 -15.28
CA ASP A 449 -11.08 29.21 -13.96
C ASP A 449 -12.39 29.37 -13.16
N ASP A 450 -12.46 28.81 -11.98
CA ASP A 450 -13.66 28.78 -11.11
C ASP A 450 -13.97 30.18 -10.50
N SER A 451 -13.06 31.13 -10.62
CA SER A 451 -13.29 32.52 -10.25
C SER A 451 -14.13 33.28 -11.28
N GLU A 452 -14.27 32.76 -12.51
CA GLU A 452 -15.02 33.35 -13.62
C GLU A 452 -15.95 32.30 -14.26
N ASN A 453 -17.17 32.70 -14.60
CA ASN A 453 -18.12 31.79 -15.24
C ASN A 453 -17.90 31.69 -16.76
N ASN A 454 -18.02 30.46 -17.28
CA ASN A 454 -17.99 30.18 -18.73
C ASN A 454 -16.71 30.64 -19.45
N LEU A 455 -15.58 30.63 -18.77
CA LEU A 455 -14.29 30.92 -19.38
C LEU A 455 -13.76 29.66 -20.09
N GLU A 456 -13.55 29.75 -21.40
CA GLU A 456 -13.11 28.56 -22.17
C GLU A 456 -11.62 28.25 -21.99
N TYR A 457 -10.81 29.28 -21.65
CA TYR A 457 -9.36 29.15 -21.47
C TYR A 457 -8.85 30.05 -20.37
N ALA A 458 -7.97 29.55 -19.55
CA ALA A 458 -7.28 30.29 -18.50
C ALA A 458 -5.82 29.88 -18.37
N GLU A 459 -4.96 30.81 -17.96
CA GLU A 459 -3.56 30.57 -17.62
C GLU A 459 -3.21 31.16 -16.25
N ALA A 460 -2.31 30.48 -15.54
CA ALA A 460 -1.70 30.98 -14.31
C ALA A 460 -0.23 30.61 -14.22
N GLU A 461 0.60 31.42 -13.56
CA GLU A 461 1.98 31.05 -13.27
C GLU A 461 2.05 29.80 -12.39
N LEU A 462 3.03 28.92 -12.60
CA LEU A 462 3.28 27.77 -11.76
C LEU A 462 3.38 28.19 -10.28
N GLY A 463 2.59 27.55 -9.44
CA GLY A 463 2.47 27.86 -8.01
C GLY A 463 1.31 28.81 -7.66
N LYS A 464 0.65 29.38 -8.65
CA LYS A 464 -0.66 30.03 -8.47
C LYS A 464 -1.76 29.00 -8.58
N LYS A 465 -2.84 29.20 -7.84
CA LYS A 465 -4.03 28.36 -7.93
C LYS A 465 -4.74 28.63 -9.26
N LEU A 466 -5.05 27.55 -9.99
CA LEU A 466 -5.87 27.59 -11.20
C LEU A 466 -6.82 26.39 -11.15
N ASN A 467 -8.09 26.64 -10.89
CA ASN A 467 -9.12 25.61 -10.81
C ASN A 467 -10.01 25.66 -12.05
N GLY A 468 -10.30 24.52 -12.64
CA GLY A 468 -11.38 24.40 -13.59
C GLY A 468 -12.59 23.71 -12.99
N ALA A 469 -13.78 23.99 -13.50
CA ALA A 469 -15.02 23.41 -13.00
C ALA A 469 -15.98 22.99 -14.13
N LEU A 470 -16.78 21.96 -13.84
CA LEU A 470 -17.83 21.47 -14.72
C LEU A 470 -19.13 21.32 -13.93
N THR A 471 -20.24 21.78 -14.50
CA THR A 471 -21.57 21.74 -13.88
C THR A 471 -22.57 20.99 -14.75
N SER A 472 -23.20 19.96 -14.21
CA SER A 472 -24.35 19.27 -14.80
C SER A 472 -25.62 19.74 -14.13
N SER A 473 -26.52 20.35 -14.93
CA SER A 473 -27.83 20.87 -14.47
C SER A 473 -28.94 19.86 -14.70
N MET A 474 -29.87 19.77 -13.77
CA MET A 474 -30.99 18.83 -13.84
C MET A 474 -32.27 19.39 -13.26
N THR A 475 -33.37 18.94 -13.82
CA THR A 475 -34.71 19.18 -13.27
C THR A 475 -35.28 17.83 -12.83
N LEU A 476 -35.74 17.74 -11.60
CA LEU A 476 -36.21 16.49 -10.99
C LEU A 476 -37.65 16.65 -10.48
N GLN A 477 -38.56 15.78 -10.94
CA GLN A 477 -39.90 15.64 -10.38
C GLN A 477 -39.84 15.01 -8.97
N PRO A 478 -40.89 15.09 -8.15
CA PRO A 478 -40.97 14.37 -6.88
C PRO A 478 -40.63 12.88 -7.02
N GLY A 479 -39.62 12.41 -6.26
CA GLY A 479 -39.16 11.04 -6.28
C GLY A 479 -38.23 10.66 -7.43
N GLU A 480 -38.01 11.53 -8.41
CA GLU A 480 -37.16 11.29 -9.57
C GLU A 480 -35.65 11.32 -9.17
N SER A 481 -34.86 10.49 -9.82
CA SER A 481 -33.40 10.46 -9.68
C SER A 481 -32.70 10.66 -11.03
N LYS A 482 -31.55 11.33 -11.02
CA LYS A 482 -30.65 11.42 -12.16
C LYS A 482 -29.24 11.01 -11.76
N GLU A 483 -28.59 10.21 -12.61
CA GLU A 483 -27.19 9.88 -12.50
C GLU A 483 -26.35 10.87 -13.30
N VAL A 484 -25.20 11.29 -12.74
CA VAL A 484 -24.19 12.12 -13.38
C VAL A 484 -22.84 11.45 -13.19
N ILE A 485 -22.12 11.27 -14.28
CA ILE A 485 -20.84 10.57 -14.29
C ILE A 485 -19.75 11.60 -14.52
N PHE A 486 -18.92 11.82 -13.49
CA PHE A 486 -17.65 12.52 -13.62
C PHE A 486 -16.52 11.51 -13.74
N VAL A 487 -15.46 11.91 -14.44
CA VAL A 487 -14.24 11.14 -14.60
C VAL A 487 -13.05 12.07 -14.39
N LEU A 488 -12.17 11.69 -13.49
CA LEU A 488 -10.84 12.24 -13.38
C LEU A 488 -9.88 11.30 -14.08
N SER A 489 -9.19 11.78 -15.13
CA SER A 489 -8.16 11.02 -15.83
C SER A 489 -6.83 11.74 -15.82
N TRP A 490 -5.73 10.99 -15.88
CA TRP A 490 -4.38 11.55 -15.85
C TRP A 490 -3.47 10.88 -16.86
N TYR A 491 -2.41 11.60 -17.26
CA TYR A 491 -1.39 11.12 -18.16
C TYR A 491 -0.04 11.76 -17.82
N PHE A 492 0.82 11.01 -17.13
CA PHE A 492 2.18 11.41 -16.76
C PHE A 492 3.16 10.35 -17.26
N PRO A 493 3.58 10.42 -18.53
CA PRO A 493 4.30 9.34 -19.20
C PRO A 493 5.73 9.14 -18.69
N ASN A 494 6.34 10.16 -18.10
CA ASN A 494 7.79 10.25 -17.87
C ASN A 494 8.23 9.69 -16.50
N ARG A 495 7.67 8.55 -16.05
CA ARG A 495 8.11 7.94 -14.80
C ARG A 495 9.62 7.71 -14.83
N PRO A 496 10.37 8.24 -13.85
CA PRO A 496 11.82 8.03 -13.78
C PRO A 496 12.17 6.73 -13.10
N LEU A 497 13.41 6.31 -13.30
CA LEU A 497 14.04 5.24 -12.55
C LEU A 497 14.57 5.82 -11.22
N SER A 498 13.73 5.84 -10.18
CA SER A 498 14.02 6.57 -8.94
C SER A 498 14.33 5.69 -7.73
N TYR A 499 14.78 4.45 -7.91
CA TYR A 499 14.86 3.51 -6.81
C TYR A 499 16.26 3.37 -6.17
N LYS A 500 17.23 4.18 -6.48
CA LYS A 500 18.54 4.09 -5.82
C LYS A 500 18.57 4.83 -4.50
N GLY A 501 18.33 4.06 -3.44
CA GLY A 501 18.63 4.45 -2.07
C GLY A 501 17.62 5.41 -1.42
N SER A 502 17.80 5.67 -0.15
CA SER A 502 17.00 6.50 0.77
C SER A 502 16.79 7.97 0.39
N GLU A 503 16.73 8.29 -0.89
CA GLU A 503 16.58 9.67 -1.40
C GLU A 503 15.11 10.05 -1.72
N TRP A 504 14.17 9.55 -0.93
CA TRP A 504 12.73 9.74 -1.09
C TRP A 504 12.28 11.20 -1.14
N ASN A 505 12.99 12.06 -0.42
CA ASN A 505 12.64 13.46 -0.26
C ASN A 505 13.44 14.38 -1.19
N LYS A 506 14.24 13.84 -2.11
CA LYS A 506 14.95 14.67 -3.07
C LYS A 506 14.19 14.75 -4.38
N PRO A 507 14.04 15.96 -4.93
CA PRO A 507 13.62 16.10 -6.30
C PRO A 507 14.54 15.29 -7.19
N LEU A 508 13.94 14.51 -8.08
CA LEU A 508 14.71 13.78 -9.08
C LEU A 508 15.63 14.72 -9.84
N PRO A 509 16.90 14.35 -10.09
CA PRO A 509 17.74 15.13 -10.97
C PRO A 509 16.99 15.43 -12.28
N PRO A 510 17.08 16.66 -12.81
CA PRO A 510 16.34 17.07 -14.01
C PRO A 510 16.49 16.16 -15.22
N ASN A 511 17.53 15.35 -15.26
CA ASN A 511 17.89 14.46 -16.36
C ASN A 511 17.83 12.98 -15.98
N SER A 512 17.05 12.59 -14.98
CA SER A 512 16.86 11.17 -14.68
C SER A 512 16.23 10.46 -15.88
N PRO A 513 16.80 9.33 -16.34
CA PRO A 513 16.26 8.62 -17.49
C PRO A 513 14.84 8.13 -17.17
N ALA A 514 13.89 8.47 -18.03
CA ALA A 514 12.51 8.01 -17.92
C ALA A 514 12.41 6.54 -18.35
N ILE A 515 11.81 5.71 -17.51
CA ILE A 515 11.38 4.35 -17.85
C ILE A 515 9.92 4.32 -18.33
N GLY A 516 9.18 5.37 -18.02
CA GLY A 516 7.79 5.57 -18.39
C GLY A 516 6.78 4.67 -17.68
N ASN A 517 5.52 5.06 -17.72
CA ASN A 517 4.39 4.25 -17.27
C ASN A 517 3.82 3.41 -18.42
N MET A 518 3.38 2.17 -18.17
CA MET A 518 2.84 1.26 -19.19
C MET A 518 1.62 1.85 -19.92
N TYR A 519 0.76 2.57 -19.22
CA TYR A 519 -0.41 3.20 -19.82
C TYR A 519 -0.05 4.22 -20.93
N ALA A 520 1.16 4.77 -20.91
CA ALA A 520 1.64 5.66 -21.98
C ALA A 520 1.84 4.95 -23.34
N ASN A 521 1.86 3.62 -23.36
CA ASN A 521 1.84 2.83 -24.59
C ASN A 521 0.42 2.68 -25.18
N TRP A 522 -0.62 3.04 -24.43
CA TRP A 522 -2.02 2.86 -24.83
C TRP A 522 -2.76 4.17 -25.06
N TYR A 523 -2.30 5.24 -24.39
CA TYR A 523 -2.92 6.56 -24.40
C TYR A 523 -1.89 7.62 -24.78
N ASN A 524 -2.36 8.74 -25.31
CA ASN A 524 -1.54 9.88 -25.72
C ASN A 524 -1.74 11.12 -24.84
N SER A 525 -2.81 11.15 -24.05
CA SER A 525 -3.15 12.24 -23.13
C SER A 525 -4.24 11.78 -22.14
N SER A 526 -4.47 12.55 -21.10
CA SER A 526 -5.59 12.35 -20.17
C SER A 526 -6.96 12.47 -20.87
N LEU A 527 -7.07 13.32 -21.88
CA LEU A 527 -8.29 13.44 -22.68
C LEU A 527 -8.52 12.19 -23.54
N ASP A 528 -7.46 11.56 -24.06
CA ASP A 528 -7.55 10.28 -24.76
C ASP A 528 -8.00 9.16 -23.83
N VAL A 529 -7.49 9.13 -22.58
CA VAL A 529 -8.00 8.22 -21.55
C VAL A 529 -9.48 8.41 -21.30
N ALA A 530 -9.93 9.66 -21.11
CA ALA A 530 -11.33 9.98 -20.88
C ALA A 530 -12.22 9.59 -22.07
N ASN A 531 -11.74 9.81 -23.30
CA ASN A 531 -12.46 9.44 -24.52
C ASN A 531 -12.63 7.93 -24.66
N GLN A 532 -11.54 7.16 -24.54
CA GLN A 532 -11.60 5.68 -24.60
C GLN A 532 -12.46 5.12 -23.48
N LEU A 533 -12.38 5.71 -22.27
CA LEU A 533 -13.24 5.32 -21.17
C LEU A 533 -14.71 5.64 -21.46
N ARG A 534 -15.02 6.80 -22.07
CA ARG A 534 -16.40 7.18 -22.46
C ARG A 534 -16.97 6.23 -23.49
N GLU A 535 -16.20 5.86 -24.50
CA GLU A 535 -16.60 4.91 -25.54
C GLU A 535 -16.92 3.52 -24.99
N ASN A 536 -16.15 3.05 -24.00
CA ASN A 536 -16.26 1.72 -23.42
C ASN A 536 -16.93 1.70 -22.03
N TYR A 537 -17.48 2.83 -21.57
CA TYR A 537 -17.98 3.01 -20.20
C TYR A 537 -18.98 1.94 -19.78
N ALA A 538 -20.00 1.70 -20.62
CA ALA A 538 -21.06 0.75 -20.29
C ALA A 538 -20.53 -0.68 -20.07
N GLU A 539 -19.56 -1.09 -20.87
CA GLU A 539 -18.93 -2.41 -20.78
C GLU A 539 -17.99 -2.51 -19.57
N LEU A 540 -17.08 -1.55 -19.40
CA LEU A 540 -16.10 -1.55 -18.33
C LEU A 540 -16.75 -1.40 -16.96
N SER A 541 -17.73 -0.49 -16.84
CA SER A 541 -18.52 -0.32 -15.64
C SER A 541 -19.29 -1.59 -15.30
N LYS A 542 -19.98 -2.18 -16.28
CA LYS A 542 -20.72 -3.44 -16.08
C LYS A 542 -19.80 -4.57 -15.60
N LYS A 543 -18.64 -4.77 -16.22
CA LYS A 543 -17.69 -5.83 -15.83
C LYS A 543 -17.16 -5.63 -14.40
N THR A 544 -16.89 -4.40 -14.02
CA THR A 544 -16.44 -4.05 -12.65
C THR A 544 -17.54 -4.34 -11.64
N HIS A 545 -18.79 -3.95 -11.94
CA HIS A 545 -19.95 -4.25 -11.08
C HIS A 545 -20.28 -5.74 -11.06
N ASP A 546 -20.19 -6.44 -12.19
CA ASP A 546 -20.36 -7.90 -12.24
C ASP A 546 -19.35 -8.62 -11.34
N PHE A 547 -18.07 -8.17 -11.33
CA PHE A 547 -17.08 -8.71 -10.41
C PHE A 547 -17.43 -8.40 -8.95
N HIS A 548 -17.75 -7.14 -8.64
CA HIS A 548 -18.18 -6.73 -7.31
C HIS A 548 -19.36 -7.56 -6.82
N ASP A 549 -20.41 -7.67 -7.64
CA ASP A 549 -21.62 -8.40 -7.28
C ASP A 549 -21.37 -9.90 -7.12
N THR A 550 -20.56 -10.49 -8.00
CA THR A 550 -20.21 -11.90 -7.92
C THR A 550 -19.47 -12.21 -6.63
N TYR A 551 -18.55 -11.32 -6.21
CA TYR A 551 -17.72 -11.51 -5.03
C TYR A 551 -18.46 -11.17 -3.73
N TYR A 552 -19.11 -10.00 -3.65
CA TYR A 552 -19.75 -9.53 -2.42
C TYR A 552 -21.22 -9.94 -2.29
N ASN A 553 -22.01 -9.74 -3.33
CA ASN A 553 -23.46 -9.88 -3.24
C ASN A 553 -23.92 -11.32 -3.41
N GLN A 554 -23.29 -12.06 -4.33
CA GLN A 554 -23.73 -13.42 -4.70
C GLN A 554 -23.09 -14.51 -3.83
N THR A 555 -21.93 -14.26 -3.18
CA THR A 555 -21.38 -15.23 -2.23
C THR A 555 -22.19 -15.27 -0.95
N THR A 556 -22.21 -16.43 -0.26
CA THR A 556 -22.84 -16.56 1.05
C THR A 556 -21.88 -16.32 2.20
N LEU A 557 -20.57 -16.24 1.92
CA LEU A 557 -19.54 -15.99 2.92
C LEU A 557 -19.78 -14.71 3.74
N PRO A 558 -19.43 -14.68 5.03
CA PRO A 558 -19.62 -13.52 5.89
C PRO A 558 -19.06 -12.22 5.29
N TYR A 559 -19.85 -11.14 5.27
CA TYR A 559 -19.41 -9.85 4.69
C TYR A 559 -18.10 -9.34 5.28
N TRP A 560 -17.92 -9.44 6.60
CA TRP A 560 -16.68 -8.99 7.23
C TRP A 560 -15.46 -9.74 6.71
N LEU A 561 -15.62 -11.04 6.38
CA LEU A 561 -14.55 -11.89 5.88
C LEU A 561 -14.19 -11.54 4.44
N VAL A 562 -15.18 -11.48 3.53
CA VAL A 562 -14.93 -11.14 2.13
C VAL A 562 -14.40 -9.71 1.97
N GLN A 563 -14.89 -8.75 2.79
CA GLN A 563 -14.34 -7.41 2.83
C GLN A 563 -12.87 -7.43 3.25
N ARG A 564 -12.53 -8.07 4.39
CA ARG A 564 -11.13 -8.09 4.87
C ARG A 564 -10.19 -8.71 3.84
N ILE A 565 -10.60 -9.78 3.17
CA ILE A 565 -9.78 -10.43 2.15
C ILE A 565 -9.49 -9.49 0.96
N MET A 566 -10.49 -8.70 0.52
CA MET A 566 -10.34 -7.81 -0.64
C MET A 566 -9.59 -6.50 -0.34
N MET A 567 -9.62 -6.02 0.90
CA MET A 567 -9.00 -4.73 1.26
C MET A 567 -7.51 -4.63 0.89
N PRO A 568 -6.63 -5.62 1.21
CA PRO A 568 -5.23 -5.55 0.83
C PRO A 568 -4.96 -5.62 -0.68
N ILE A 569 -5.93 -6.08 -1.47
CA ILE A 569 -5.78 -6.16 -2.93
C ILE A 569 -5.72 -4.77 -3.56
N SER A 570 -6.28 -3.76 -2.89
CA SER A 570 -6.15 -2.36 -3.28
C SER A 570 -4.70 -1.87 -3.35
N THR A 571 -3.73 -2.58 -2.74
CA THR A 571 -2.29 -2.34 -2.91
C THR A 571 -1.87 -2.30 -4.38
N LEU A 572 -2.55 -3.04 -5.26
CA LEU A 572 -2.28 -2.99 -6.71
C LEU A 572 -2.58 -1.61 -7.34
N ALA A 573 -3.47 -0.82 -6.74
CA ALA A 573 -3.82 0.54 -7.17
C ALA A 573 -3.11 1.63 -6.35
N THR A 574 -1.92 1.34 -5.85
CA THR A 574 -1.07 2.26 -5.10
C THR A 574 0.33 2.35 -5.70
N GLU A 575 1.14 3.28 -5.21
CA GLU A 575 2.54 3.40 -5.63
C GLU A 575 3.44 2.23 -5.19
N THR A 576 2.94 1.30 -4.39
CA THR A 576 3.63 0.02 -4.16
C THR A 576 3.85 -0.74 -5.47
N CYS A 577 2.91 -0.66 -6.41
CA CYS A 577 2.94 -1.40 -7.66
C CYS A 577 3.08 -0.48 -8.87
N GLN A 578 4.01 -0.80 -9.75
CA GLN A 578 4.29 -0.05 -10.97
C GLN A 578 4.32 -1.00 -12.18
N TRP A 579 3.82 -0.55 -13.30
CA TRP A 579 3.96 -1.23 -14.58
C TRP A 579 4.66 -0.27 -15.56
N TRP A 580 5.90 -0.60 -15.89
CA TRP A 580 6.76 0.27 -16.67
C TRP A 580 6.47 0.17 -18.18
N ALA A 581 6.76 1.23 -18.92
CA ALA A 581 6.54 1.28 -20.38
C ALA A 581 7.30 0.19 -21.15
N THR A 582 8.34 -0.39 -20.55
CA THR A 582 9.07 -1.56 -21.07
C THR A 582 8.30 -2.88 -20.90
N ASP A 583 7.05 -2.83 -20.50
CA ASP A 583 6.23 -3.99 -20.13
C ASP A 583 6.88 -4.80 -18.99
N LYS A 584 7.36 -4.12 -17.96
CA LYS A 584 7.91 -4.74 -16.76
C LYS A 584 7.08 -4.37 -15.54
N PHE A 585 6.49 -5.37 -14.87
CA PHE A 585 5.95 -5.18 -13.53
C PHE A 585 7.11 -5.02 -12.54
N TRP A 586 7.04 -3.98 -11.74
CA TRP A 586 8.00 -3.68 -10.71
C TRP A 586 7.28 -3.17 -9.46
N ALA A 587 7.80 -3.45 -8.27
CA ALA A 587 7.13 -3.05 -7.06
C ALA A 587 8.08 -2.77 -5.90
N TRP A 588 7.59 -1.97 -4.96
CA TRP A 588 8.10 -1.87 -3.61
C TRP A 588 7.58 -3.02 -2.75
N GLU A 589 8.10 -3.19 -1.54
CA GLU A 589 7.46 -4.04 -0.53
C GLU A 589 6.21 -3.36 0.06
N GLY A 590 6.29 -2.06 0.31
CA GLY A 590 5.23 -1.12 0.62
C GLY A 590 5.60 0.21 0.01
N VAL A 591 4.70 1.19 -0.03
CA VAL A 591 5.00 2.48 -0.65
C VAL A 591 6.27 3.04 -0.04
N GLY A 592 7.30 3.17 -0.88
CA GLY A 592 8.54 3.74 -0.46
C GLY A 592 9.46 2.91 0.41
N SER A 593 9.17 1.69 0.61
CA SER A 593 9.94 0.80 1.45
C SER A 593 10.47 -0.38 0.64
N CYS A 594 11.79 -0.54 0.62
CA CYS A 594 12.44 -1.72 0.08
C CYS A 594 12.07 -2.02 -1.38
N GLU A 595 12.82 -1.43 -2.29
CA GLU A 595 12.65 -1.45 -3.74
C GLU A 595 12.87 -2.84 -4.37
N GLY A 596 12.42 -2.99 -5.62
CA GLY A 596 12.90 -4.02 -6.54
C GLY A 596 12.16 -5.33 -6.51
N THR A 597 10.90 -5.37 -6.08
CA THR A 597 10.04 -6.59 -6.10
C THR A 597 10.69 -7.75 -5.34
N CYS A 598 10.91 -7.54 -4.06
CA CYS A 598 11.63 -8.45 -3.19
C CYS A 598 11.06 -9.88 -3.19
N THR A 599 11.91 -10.87 -3.46
CA THR A 599 11.50 -12.26 -3.68
C THR A 599 10.80 -12.89 -2.48
N HIS A 600 11.21 -12.58 -1.24
CA HIS A 600 10.57 -13.14 -0.06
C HIS A 600 9.23 -12.47 0.25
N VAL A 601 9.13 -11.14 0.19
CA VAL A 601 7.87 -10.43 0.50
C VAL A 601 6.79 -10.72 -0.55
N TRP A 602 7.14 -10.60 -1.81
CA TRP A 602 6.21 -10.91 -2.91
C TRP A 602 5.87 -12.40 -3.01
N GLY A 603 6.61 -13.27 -2.31
CA GLY A 603 6.28 -14.68 -2.12
C GLY A 603 4.96 -14.91 -1.39
N TYR A 604 4.59 -14.01 -0.49
CA TYR A 604 3.34 -14.07 0.27
C TYR A 604 2.13 -13.56 -0.52
N ALA A 605 2.33 -12.68 -1.51
CA ALA A 605 1.25 -12.07 -2.29
C ALA A 605 0.54 -13.11 -3.17
N GLN A 606 -0.64 -13.56 -2.74
CA GLN A 606 -1.43 -14.56 -3.48
C GLN A 606 -2.44 -13.93 -4.44
N ALA A 607 -2.94 -12.72 -4.11
CA ALA A 607 -4.04 -12.10 -4.84
C ALA A 607 -3.70 -11.78 -6.30
N MET A 608 -2.51 -11.22 -6.57
CA MET A 608 -2.11 -10.86 -7.93
C MET A 608 -2.03 -12.10 -8.84
N ALA A 609 -1.50 -13.21 -8.33
CA ALA A 609 -1.42 -14.45 -9.09
C ALA A 609 -2.80 -15.03 -9.46
N ALA A 610 -3.78 -14.81 -8.60
CA ALA A 610 -5.14 -15.26 -8.83
C ALA A 610 -5.91 -14.32 -9.78
N LEU A 611 -5.87 -13.01 -9.54
CA LEU A 611 -6.70 -12.04 -10.24
C LEU A 611 -6.03 -11.50 -11.53
N PHE A 612 -4.71 -11.34 -11.54
CA PHE A 612 -3.94 -10.81 -12.65
C PHE A 612 -2.71 -11.69 -12.95
N PRO A 613 -2.89 -12.97 -13.31
CA PRO A 613 -1.80 -13.92 -13.52
C PRO A 613 -0.83 -13.49 -14.62
N GLU A 614 -1.25 -12.63 -15.56
CA GLU A 614 -0.38 -12.03 -16.57
C GLU A 614 0.72 -11.15 -15.94
N LEU A 615 0.41 -10.38 -14.90
CA LEU A 615 1.40 -9.56 -14.20
C LEU A 615 2.37 -10.43 -13.38
N GLU A 616 1.88 -11.50 -12.76
CA GLU A 616 2.75 -12.45 -12.05
C GLU A 616 3.69 -13.19 -13.01
N ARG A 617 3.20 -13.67 -14.15
CA ARG A 617 4.05 -14.28 -15.18
C ARG A 617 5.08 -13.29 -15.73
N ASN A 618 4.67 -12.02 -15.92
CA ASN A 618 5.58 -10.94 -16.29
C ASN A 618 6.73 -10.80 -15.27
N LEU A 619 6.39 -10.75 -13.97
CA LEU A 619 7.38 -10.69 -12.90
C LEU A 619 8.33 -11.89 -12.90
N ARG A 620 7.78 -13.13 -13.09
CA ARG A 620 8.63 -14.35 -13.18
C ARG A 620 9.63 -14.24 -14.33
N GLU A 621 9.16 -13.85 -15.52
CA GLU A 621 9.96 -13.95 -16.74
C GLU A 621 10.87 -12.74 -16.98
N ARG A 622 10.47 -11.53 -16.51
CA ARG A 622 11.24 -10.29 -16.74
C ARG A 622 12.13 -9.89 -15.56
N THR A 623 11.87 -10.42 -14.38
CA THR A 623 12.66 -10.14 -13.18
C THR A 623 13.36 -11.38 -12.68
N ASP A 624 12.64 -12.35 -12.11
CA ASP A 624 13.24 -13.45 -11.37
C ASP A 624 14.08 -14.37 -12.23
N TYR A 625 13.55 -14.81 -13.38
CA TYR A 625 14.25 -15.68 -14.34
C TYR A 625 14.89 -14.90 -15.50
N SER A 626 15.16 -13.62 -15.29
CA SER A 626 15.87 -12.76 -16.23
C SER A 626 17.00 -12.02 -15.50
N VAL A 627 16.76 -10.79 -15.07
CA VAL A 627 17.82 -9.93 -14.47
C VAL A 627 18.32 -10.45 -13.14
N SER A 628 17.50 -11.21 -12.38
CA SER A 628 17.88 -11.76 -11.08
C SER A 628 18.55 -13.14 -11.16
N LEU A 629 18.37 -13.88 -12.25
CA LEU A 629 18.92 -15.24 -12.38
C LEU A 629 20.42 -15.21 -12.73
N GLN A 630 21.21 -15.76 -11.84
CA GLN A 630 22.67 -15.88 -12.02
C GLN A 630 23.05 -17.12 -12.85
N GLU A 631 24.28 -17.18 -13.33
CA GLU A 631 24.78 -18.31 -14.12
C GLU A 631 24.74 -19.63 -13.37
N ASP A 632 24.99 -19.61 -12.06
CA ASP A 632 24.94 -20.77 -11.19
C ASP A 632 23.52 -21.20 -10.80
N GLY A 633 22.49 -20.43 -11.19
CA GLY A 633 21.08 -20.68 -10.90
C GLY A 633 20.54 -19.94 -9.68
N GLY A 634 21.38 -19.20 -8.96
CA GLY A 634 20.94 -18.33 -7.85
C GLY A 634 20.04 -17.21 -8.34
N ILE A 635 19.05 -16.82 -7.53
CA ILE A 635 18.12 -15.73 -7.85
C ILE A 635 18.34 -14.61 -6.85
N LEU A 636 18.84 -13.46 -7.33
CA LEU A 636 19.03 -12.26 -6.52
C LEU A 636 17.67 -11.71 -6.04
N SER A 637 17.63 -11.17 -4.85
CA SER A 637 16.37 -10.90 -4.16
C SER A 637 15.59 -9.70 -4.65
N ARG A 638 16.26 -8.67 -5.20
CA ARG A 638 15.66 -7.38 -5.54
C ARG A 638 16.03 -6.93 -6.94
N ASN A 639 15.25 -7.33 -7.95
CA ASN A 639 15.45 -6.92 -9.35
C ASN A 639 16.91 -7.09 -9.85
N GLY A 640 17.62 -8.08 -9.33
CA GLY A 640 19.01 -8.37 -9.69
C GLY A 640 20.09 -7.58 -8.93
N GLU A 641 19.72 -6.84 -7.88
CA GLU A 641 20.67 -5.94 -7.19
C GLU A 641 21.17 -6.42 -5.83
N HIS A 642 20.39 -7.18 -5.07
CA HIS A 642 20.77 -7.62 -3.72
C HIS A 642 21.12 -9.10 -3.68
N GLY A 643 21.76 -9.54 -2.58
CA GLY A 643 22.14 -10.92 -2.37
C GLY A 643 20.96 -11.91 -2.43
N ILE A 644 21.28 -13.19 -2.48
CA ILE A 644 20.28 -14.25 -2.51
C ILE A 644 19.75 -14.47 -1.11
N LEU A 645 18.43 -14.37 -0.97
CA LEU A 645 17.69 -14.75 0.24
C LEU A 645 17.12 -16.14 0.02
N ILE A 646 17.45 -17.11 0.87
CA ILE A 646 17.17 -18.52 0.62
C ILE A 646 15.66 -18.80 0.62
N ASP A 647 14.91 -18.16 1.53
CA ASP A 647 13.44 -18.22 1.57
C ASP A 647 12.82 -17.61 0.30
N GLY A 648 13.34 -16.46 -0.15
CA GLY A 648 12.91 -15.80 -1.37
C GLY A 648 13.21 -16.63 -2.62
N HIS A 649 14.40 -17.24 -2.70
CA HIS A 649 14.79 -18.12 -3.79
C HIS A 649 13.86 -19.34 -3.90
N ALA A 650 13.62 -20.03 -2.77
CA ALA A 650 12.68 -21.16 -2.72
C ALA A 650 11.25 -20.71 -3.10
N SER A 651 10.82 -19.54 -2.63
CA SER A 651 9.53 -18.94 -2.95
C SER A 651 9.35 -18.70 -4.46
N VAL A 652 10.38 -18.24 -5.16
CA VAL A 652 10.33 -18.05 -6.63
C VAL A 652 10.06 -19.38 -7.34
N ILE A 653 10.68 -20.48 -6.91
CA ILE A 653 10.43 -21.81 -7.49
C ILE A 653 8.98 -22.24 -7.25
N LEU A 654 8.46 -22.04 -6.05
CA LEU A 654 7.05 -22.34 -5.71
C LEU A 654 6.07 -21.51 -6.56
N ARG A 655 6.37 -20.23 -6.77
CA ARG A 655 5.56 -19.35 -7.61
C ARG A 655 5.56 -19.79 -9.07
N MET A 656 6.67 -20.33 -9.61
CA MET A 656 6.66 -20.89 -10.96
C MET A 656 5.64 -22.03 -11.11
N TYR A 657 5.53 -22.89 -10.10
CA TYR A 657 4.52 -23.94 -10.09
C TYR A 657 3.10 -23.37 -9.95
N ARG A 658 2.90 -22.37 -9.09
CA ARG A 658 1.62 -21.68 -8.94
C ARG A 658 1.15 -21.03 -10.25
N GLU A 659 2.02 -20.29 -10.97
CA GLU A 659 1.70 -19.66 -12.25
C GLU A 659 1.42 -20.71 -13.34
N HIS A 660 2.09 -21.85 -13.27
CA HIS A 660 1.75 -22.98 -14.14
C HIS A 660 0.33 -23.52 -13.87
N LEU A 661 -0.02 -23.75 -12.61
CA LEU A 661 -1.36 -24.20 -12.23
C LEU A 661 -2.44 -23.19 -12.65
N MET A 662 -2.15 -21.90 -12.67
CA MET A 662 -3.05 -20.82 -13.12
C MET A 662 -2.97 -20.58 -14.64
N SER A 663 -2.28 -21.42 -15.39
CA SER A 663 -2.21 -21.37 -16.87
C SER A 663 -3.22 -22.31 -17.49
N LYS A 664 -3.58 -22.06 -18.75
CA LYS A 664 -4.49 -22.95 -19.52
C LYS A 664 -3.79 -24.20 -20.07
N ASP A 665 -2.46 -24.16 -20.17
CA ASP A 665 -1.63 -25.21 -20.78
C ASP A 665 -0.23 -25.23 -20.15
N ASN A 666 0.64 -26.11 -20.68
CA ASN A 666 1.99 -26.29 -20.19
C ASN A 666 3.02 -25.32 -20.79
N PHE A 667 2.63 -24.40 -21.67
CA PHE A 667 3.57 -23.56 -22.43
C PHE A 667 4.43 -22.67 -21.54
N PHE A 668 3.83 -22.05 -20.52
CA PHE A 668 4.57 -21.23 -19.55
C PHE A 668 5.66 -22.04 -18.83
N LEU A 669 5.32 -23.23 -18.34
CA LEU A 669 6.27 -24.11 -17.67
C LEU A 669 7.37 -24.57 -18.63
N ALA A 670 6.99 -25.01 -19.84
CA ALA A 670 7.93 -25.59 -20.81
C ALA A 670 9.03 -24.60 -21.22
N ARG A 671 8.67 -23.34 -21.52
CA ARG A 671 9.66 -22.33 -21.94
C ARG A 671 10.58 -21.88 -20.82
N ASN A 672 10.26 -22.14 -19.55
CA ASN A 672 11.05 -21.77 -18.39
C ASN A 672 11.75 -22.97 -17.72
N TRP A 673 11.50 -24.20 -18.16
CA TRP A 673 11.90 -25.41 -17.45
C TRP A 673 13.39 -25.48 -17.14
N ASP A 674 14.26 -25.18 -18.12
CA ASP A 674 15.72 -25.23 -17.91
C ASP A 674 16.22 -24.22 -16.88
N LYS A 675 15.58 -23.04 -16.82
CA LYS A 675 15.90 -22.02 -15.83
C LYS A 675 15.45 -22.47 -14.42
N ILE A 676 14.26 -23.09 -14.33
CA ILE A 676 13.71 -23.65 -13.09
C ILE A 676 14.64 -24.76 -12.55
N LYS A 677 15.08 -25.68 -13.41
CA LYS A 677 16.04 -26.73 -13.01
C LYS A 677 17.32 -26.13 -12.43
N ARG A 678 17.87 -25.10 -13.06
CA ARG A 678 19.08 -24.43 -12.56
C ARG A 678 18.87 -23.81 -11.19
N SER A 679 17.71 -23.17 -10.95
CA SER A 679 17.41 -22.58 -9.65
C SER A 679 17.18 -23.63 -8.56
N ILE A 680 16.54 -24.76 -8.87
CA ILE A 680 16.42 -25.87 -7.95
C ILE A 680 17.81 -26.49 -7.63
N GLN A 681 18.66 -26.63 -8.65
CA GLN A 681 20.01 -27.14 -8.44
C GLN A 681 20.85 -26.22 -7.55
N TYR A 682 20.65 -24.89 -7.64
CA TYR A 682 21.29 -23.93 -6.75
C TYR A 682 20.95 -24.22 -5.28
N ILE A 683 19.67 -24.31 -4.93
CA ILE A 683 19.26 -24.50 -3.53
C ILE A 683 19.65 -25.90 -3.01
N ILE A 684 19.74 -26.92 -3.88
CA ILE A 684 20.30 -28.25 -3.51
C ILE A 684 21.79 -28.13 -3.14
N ARG A 685 22.57 -27.27 -3.80
CA ARG A 685 23.97 -27.03 -3.40
C ARG A 685 24.09 -26.32 -2.05
N GLU A 686 23.07 -25.56 -1.65
CA GLU A 686 23.04 -24.96 -0.30
C GLU A 686 22.79 -26.00 0.80
N ASP A 687 22.08 -27.08 0.50
CA ASP A 687 21.96 -28.28 1.36
C ASP A 687 23.35 -28.96 1.52
N GLY A 688 24.06 -29.15 0.42
CA GLY A 688 25.46 -29.60 0.37
C GLY A 688 25.66 -31.13 0.37
N ASN A 689 24.92 -31.87 1.17
CA ASN A 689 25.01 -33.32 1.30
C ASN A 689 23.76 -34.08 0.79
N GLU A 690 22.80 -33.36 0.26
CA GLU A 690 21.53 -33.85 -0.29
C GLU A 690 20.68 -34.65 0.74
N ASP A 691 20.85 -34.34 2.02
CA ASP A 691 20.01 -34.93 3.09
C ASP A 691 18.68 -34.21 3.31
N GLY A 692 18.45 -33.13 2.54
CA GLY A 692 17.24 -32.31 2.56
C GLY A 692 17.21 -31.26 3.67
N LEU A 693 18.32 -31.00 4.35
CA LEU A 693 18.46 -30.02 5.42
C LEU A 693 19.52 -28.97 5.08
N ILE A 694 19.14 -27.70 4.98
CA ILE A 694 20.12 -26.61 4.83
C ILE A 694 20.63 -26.24 6.22
N VAL A 695 21.93 -26.45 6.46
CA VAL A 695 22.59 -26.15 7.75
C VAL A 695 23.51 -24.93 7.70
N LYS A 696 23.87 -24.46 6.51
CA LYS A 696 24.70 -23.26 6.28
C LYS A 696 23.95 -22.00 6.68
N THR A 697 24.62 -20.86 6.60
CA THR A 697 24.04 -19.54 6.78
C THR A 697 22.91 -19.28 5.78
N GLN A 698 21.74 -18.88 6.28
CA GLN A 698 20.50 -18.74 5.52
C GLN A 698 19.94 -17.31 5.65
N PRO A 699 20.36 -16.36 4.79
CA PRO A 699 19.72 -15.05 4.73
C PRO A 699 18.22 -15.18 4.38
N ASN A 700 17.37 -14.41 5.06
CA ASN A 700 15.93 -14.55 4.96
C ASN A 700 15.18 -13.25 5.35
N THR A 701 13.85 -13.27 5.33
CA THR A 701 12.94 -12.11 5.55
C THR A 701 13.04 -11.48 6.95
N TYR A 702 13.70 -12.11 7.91
CA TYR A 702 13.90 -11.53 9.24
C TYR A 702 15.10 -10.60 9.33
N ASP A 703 15.77 -10.29 8.21
CA ASP A 703 17.00 -9.47 8.11
C ASP A 703 18.12 -9.93 9.05
N ILE A 704 18.07 -11.19 9.43
CA ILE A 704 19.07 -11.89 10.19
C ILE A 704 19.26 -13.29 9.58
N SER A 705 20.50 -13.67 9.34
CA SER A 705 20.79 -14.98 8.78
C SER A 705 20.55 -16.06 9.82
N PHE A 706 19.79 -17.08 9.47
CA PHE A 706 19.69 -18.30 10.28
C PHE A 706 20.89 -19.21 10.01
N ASN A 707 21.28 -19.96 11.00
CA ASN A 707 22.32 -20.99 10.92
C ASN A 707 21.79 -22.29 11.50
N GLY A 708 22.19 -23.42 10.89
CA GLY A 708 21.68 -24.71 11.28
C GLY A 708 20.31 -25.07 10.69
N ALA A 709 19.96 -26.35 10.81
CA ALA A 709 18.70 -26.83 10.25
C ALA A 709 17.51 -26.20 10.98
N ASN A 710 16.57 -25.68 10.24
CA ASN A 710 15.31 -25.10 10.72
C ASN A 710 14.20 -25.36 9.72
N THR A 711 12.98 -25.17 10.14
CA THR A 711 11.82 -25.46 9.30
C THR A 711 11.29 -24.27 8.55
N TYR A 712 11.68 -23.05 8.91
CA TYR A 712 11.26 -21.87 8.15
C TYR A 712 11.83 -21.92 6.73
N VAL A 713 13.15 -21.91 6.58
CA VAL A 713 13.83 -22.02 5.28
C VAL A 713 13.79 -23.45 4.76
N GLY A 714 14.05 -24.44 5.60
CA GLY A 714 14.04 -25.85 5.24
C GLY A 714 12.70 -26.31 4.69
N GLY A 715 11.60 -25.84 5.26
CA GLY A 715 10.25 -26.11 4.74
C GLY A 715 9.99 -25.58 3.35
N LEU A 716 10.40 -24.35 3.10
CA LEU A 716 10.30 -23.77 1.75
C LEU A 716 11.19 -24.51 0.74
N TYR A 717 12.39 -24.93 1.16
CA TYR A 717 13.27 -25.76 0.34
C TYR A 717 12.62 -27.08 -0.06
N LEU A 718 12.09 -27.82 0.91
CA LEU A 718 11.44 -29.09 0.61
C LEU A 718 10.14 -28.93 -0.19
N ALA A 719 9.38 -27.85 0.04
CA ALA A 719 8.24 -27.50 -0.79
C ALA A 719 8.67 -27.18 -2.24
N ALA A 720 9.78 -26.47 -2.42
CA ALA A 720 10.35 -26.19 -3.73
C ALA A 720 10.80 -27.47 -4.46
N LEU A 721 11.44 -28.42 -3.75
CA LEU A 721 11.77 -29.74 -4.30
C LEU A 721 10.53 -30.52 -4.71
N ARG A 722 9.47 -30.49 -3.88
CA ARG A 722 8.20 -31.15 -4.18
C ARG A 722 7.50 -30.52 -5.40
N ALA A 723 7.51 -29.19 -5.51
CA ALA A 723 7.01 -28.50 -6.70
C ALA A 723 7.85 -28.85 -7.92
N GLY A 724 9.18 -28.88 -7.78
CA GLY A 724 10.11 -29.30 -8.82
C GLY A 724 9.86 -30.73 -9.31
N GLU A 725 9.63 -31.66 -8.41
CA GLU A 725 9.23 -33.03 -8.73
C GLU A 725 7.94 -33.07 -9.61
N LYS A 726 6.92 -32.32 -9.20
CA LYS A 726 5.66 -32.21 -9.95
C LYS A 726 5.87 -31.63 -11.35
N MET A 727 6.61 -30.51 -11.43
CA MET A 727 6.95 -29.86 -12.69
C MET A 727 7.76 -30.79 -13.61
N ALA A 728 8.72 -31.54 -13.07
CA ALA A 728 9.51 -32.51 -13.83
C ALA A 728 8.66 -33.63 -14.42
N TYR A 729 7.70 -34.18 -13.67
CA TYR A 729 6.76 -35.16 -14.22
C TYR A 729 5.90 -34.58 -15.33
N ILE A 730 5.41 -33.33 -15.21
CA ILE A 730 4.68 -32.64 -16.26
C ILE A 730 5.53 -32.51 -17.53
N MET A 731 6.81 -32.17 -17.34
CA MET A 731 7.79 -32.06 -18.44
C MET A 731 8.31 -33.39 -18.97
N LYS A 732 7.84 -34.51 -18.43
CA LYS A 732 8.30 -35.88 -18.75
C LYS A 732 9.78 -36.13 -18.45
N ASP A 733 10.38 -35.31 -17.55
CA ASP A 733 11.76 -35.46 -17.09
C ASP A 733 11.80 -36.32 -15.82
N THR A 734 11.55 -37.62 -16.02
CA THR A 734 11.41 -38.59 -14.90
C THR A 734 12.68 -38.73 -14.07
N THR A 735 13.85 -38.58 -14.70
CA THR A 735 15.14 -38.65 -13.99
C THR A 735 15.25 -37.52 -12.97
N THR A 736 14.98 -36.29 -13.39
CA THR A 736 14.98 -35.12 -12.51
C THR A 736 13.88 -35.24 -11.44
N ALA A 737 12.68 -35.72 -11.80
CA ALA A 737 11.61 -35.93 -10.84
C ALA A 737 12.01 -36.90 -9.72
N ASN A 738 12.60 -38.05 -10.04
CA ASN A 738 13.06 -39.02 -9.07
C ASN A 738 14.22 -38.50 -8.20
N TYR A 739 15.10 -37.68 -8.76
CA TYR A 739 16.20 -37.05 -8.03
C TYR A 739 15.65 -36.08 -6.96
N TYR A 740 14.74 -35.18 -7.33
CA TYR A 740 14.12 -34.25 -6.37
C TYR A 740 13.29 -34.97 -5.31
N LYS A 741 12.57 -36.03 -5.73
CA LYS A 741 11.81 -36.89 -4.80
C LYS A 741 12.69 -37.54 -3.76
N LYS A 742 13.87 -38.05 -4.13
CA LYS A 742 14.82 -38.67 -3.22
C LYS A 742 15.22 -37.70 -2.10
N ILE A 743 15.67 -36.45 -2.48
CA ILE A 743 16.12 -35.45 -1.53
C ILE A 743 14.94 -34.98 -0.65
N TYR A 744 13.78 -34.70 -1.27
CA TYR A 744 12.58 -34.32 -0.53
C TYR A 744 12.18 -35.36 0.51
N THR A 745 12.22 -36.67 0.17
CA THR A 745 11.83 -37.72 1.09
C THR A 745 12.83 -37.82 2.27
N ALA A 746 14.12 -37.81 1.99
CA ALA A 746 15.15 -37.80 3.02
C ALA A 746 15.02 -36.56 3.93
N GLY A 747 14.83 -35.38 3.38
CA GLY A 747 14.67 -34.15 4.15
C GLY A 747 13.41 -34.14 5.04
N SER A 748 12.31 -34.71 4.55
CA SER A 748 11.09 -34.88 5.36
C SER A 748 11.31 -35.80 6.58
N GLU A 749 11.98 -36.94 6.39
CA GLU A 749 12.35 -37.87 7.44
C GLU A 749 13.33 -37.21 8.42
N ASN A 750 14.43 -36.67 7.94
CA ASN A 750 15.46 -36.02 8.74
C ASN A 750 14.93 -34.85 9.57
N THR A 751 13.98 -34.10 9.03
CA THR A 751 13.35 -33.00 9.77
C THR A 751 12.52 -33.54 10.92
N MET A 752 11.75 -34.61 10.71
CA MET A 752 10.99 -35.24 11.79
C MET A 752 11.90 -35.80 12.89
N ASP A 753 12.99 -36.46 12.50
CA ASP A 753 13.90 -37.11 13.43
C ASP A 753 14.74 -36.10 14.24
N ARG A 754 15.22 -35.04 13.59
CA ARG A 754 16.15 -34.10 14.22
C ARG A 754 15.49 -32.89 14.85
N LEU A 755 14.38 -32.43 14.24
CA LEU A 755 13.79 -31.13 14.60
C LEU A 755 12.44 -31.23 15.33
N TRP A 756 11.80 -32.39 15.47
CA TRP A 756 10.50 -32.55 16.15
C TRP A 756 10.64 -32.93 17.63
N ASN A 757 10.06 -32.15 18.57
CA ASN A 757 10.11 -32.44 20.01
C ASN A 757 8.83 -33.04 20.58
N GLY A 758 7.83 -33.34 19.74
CA GLY A 758 6.53 -33.86 20.16
C GLY A 758 5.43 -32.80 20.31
N GLU A 759 5.78 -31.52 20.42
CA GLU A 759 4.83 -30.41 20.54
C GLU A 759 4.98 -29.39 19.40
N TYR A 760 6.22 -29.02 19.09
CA TYR A 760 6.56 -28.12 17.98
C TYR A 760 7.96 -28.48 17.47
N PHE A 761 8.43 -27.78 16.42
CA PHE A 761 9.76 -28.03 15.85
C PHE A 761 10.78 -27.01 16.34
N PHE A 762 12.06 -27.33 16.52
CA PHE A 762 13.13 -26.41 16.90
C PHE A 762 14.21 -26.25 15.82
N GLN A 763 15.00 -25.24 15.89
CA GLN A 763 16.19 -25.07 15.07
C GLN A 763 17.35 -25.86 15.68
N ASP A 764 18.04 -26.66 14.86
CA ASP A 764 19.20 -27.43 15.27
C ASP A 764 20.47 -26.63 14.94
N VAL A 765 21.07 -26.01 15.93
CA VAL A 765 22.30 -25.22 15.83
C VAL A 765 23.41 -25.80 16.70
N ASP A 766 24.68 -25.62 16.26
CA ASP A 766 25.82 -25.91 17.12
C ASP A 766 25.95 -24.81 18.17
N GLU A 767 25.60 -25.15 19.41
CA GLU A 767 25.63 -24.22 20.56
C GLU A 767 27.02 -23.65 20.86
N LYS A 768 28.08 -24.29 20.43
CA LYS A 768 29.47 -23.82 20.64
C LYS A 768 29.85 -22.77 19.61
N GLU A 769 29.39 -22.94 18.37
CA GLU A 769 29.67 -22.03 17.27
C GLU A 769 28.69 -20.85 17.27
N TYR A 770 27.44 -21.07 17.70
CA TYR A 770 26.34 -20.09 17.68
C TYR A 770 25.52 -20.09 18.97
N PRO A 771 26.06 -19.65 20.11
CA PRO A 771 25.40 -19.78 21.41
C PRO A 771 24.10 -18.95 21.57
N LYS A 772 23.77 -18.07 20.63
CA LYS A 772 22.59 -17.19 20.69
C LYS A 772 21.41 -17.66 19.85
N TYR A 773 21.52 -18.77 19.12
CA TYR A 773 20.51 -19.23 18.16
C TYR A 773 19.95 -20.61 18.55
N GLN A 774 19.12 -20.65 19.58
CA GLN A 774 18.31 -21.83 19.80
C GLN A 774 16.88 -21.43 19.56
N TYR A 775 16.19 -22.04 18.58
CA TYR A 775 14.73 -22.22 18.59
C TYR A 775 14.03 -22.32 17.24
N GLY A 776 12.87 -23.00 17.22
CA GLY A 776 11.68 -22.95 16.39
C GLY A 776 11.55 -24.01 15.31
N LYS A 777 10.38 -24.52 15.06
CA LYS A 777 10.12 -25.65 14.17
C LYS A 777 8.89 -25.53 13.34
N ASP A 778 8.83 -26.03 12.19
CA ASP A 778 7.80 -26.87 11.63
C ASP A 778 7.96 -27.34 10.19
N ILE A 779 7.57 -28.52 9.89
CA ILE A 779 6.86 -29.16 8.76
C ILE A 779 7.00 -30.69 8.88
N TYR A 780 5.88 -31.53 8.65
CA TYR A 780 6.04 -32.75 7.86
C TYR A 780 5.03 -33.89 8.03
N GLN A 781 4.66 -34.33 9.22
CA GLN A 781 3.54 -35.26 9.42
C GLN A 781 2.29 -34.43 9.74
N THR A 782 1.14 -34.77 9.16
CA THR A 782 -0.12 -34.01 9.36
C THR A 782 -0.41 -33.79 10.85
N GLU A 783 -0.16 -34.80 11.70
CA GLU A 783 -0.35 -34.67 13.14
C GLU A 783 0.66 -33.72 13.78
N ALA A 784 1.91 -33.73 13.35
CA ALA A 784 2.93 -32.79 13.81
C ALA A 784 2.61 -31.36 13.36
N ILE A 785 2.17 -31.14 12.11
CA ILE A 785 1.72 -29.83 11.64
C ILE A 785 0.56 -29.31 12.48
N ASN A 786 -0.45 -30.14 12.74
CA ASN A 786 -1.62 -29.73 13.53
C ASN A 786 -1.23 -29.36 14.96
N LYS A 787 -0.34 -30.13 15.61
CA LYS A 787 0.19 -29.81 16.95
C LYS A 787 0.97 -28.50 16.94
N ALA A 788 1.79 -28.27 15.94
CA ALA A 788 2.56 -27.03 15.80
C ALA A 788 1.66 -25.81 15.56
N LEU A 789 0.63 -25.91 14.74
CA LEU A 789 -0.37 -24.84 14.59
C LEU A 789 -1.11 -24.57 15.90
N GLN A 790 -1.42 -25.60 16.68
CA GLN A 790 -1.97 -25.45 18.02
C GLN A 790 -0.97 -24.76 18.98
N SER A 791 0.33 -25.05 18.85
CA SER A 791 1.39 -24.36 19.61
C SER A 791 1.53 -22.92 19.20
N ILE A 792 1.47 -22.59 17.90
CA ILE A 792 1.43 -21.21 17.41
C ILE A 792 0.23 -20.47 18.01
N TRP A 793 -0.95 -21.06 17.98
CA TRP A 793 -2.13 -20.50 18.63
C TRP A 793 -1.90 -20.27 20.14
N LYS A 794 -1.40 -21.27 20.81
CA LYS A 794 -1.16 -21.25 22.27
C LYS A 794 -0.17 -20.17 22.68
N PHE A 795 0.91 -19.98 21.93
CA PHE A 795 2.03 -19.15 22.35
C PHE A 795 2.11 -17.80 21.65
N ASN A 796 1.48 -17.62 20.48
CA ASN A 796 1.63 -16.40 19.69
C ASN A 796 0.35 -15.58 19.56
N TRP A 797 -0.83 -16.18 19.62
CA TRP A 797 -2.09 -15.42 19.54
C TRP A 797 -2.51 -14.82 20.87
N THR A 798 -3.04 -13.59 20.84
CA THR A 798 -3.73 -12.96 21.98
C THR A 798 -4.87 -12.07 21.50
N ASN A 799 -5.90 -11.86 22.33
CA ASN A 799 -6.95 -10.90 22.06
C ASN A 799 -6.58 -9.45 22.47
N ASP A 800 -5.44 -9.28 23.16
CA ASP A 800 -4.84 -7.98 23.50
C ASP A 800 -3.32 -8.14 23.56
N VAL A 801 -2.61 -7.42 22.67
CA VAL A 801 -1.15 -7.47 22.57
C VAL A 801 -0.46 -6.80 23.76
N LYS A 802 -1.17 -6.02 24.58
CA LYS A 802 -0.61 -5.17 25.64
C LYS A 802 0.39 -5.90 26.54
N ALA A 803 -0.04 -7.01 27.13
CA ALA A 803 0.76 -7.71 28.15
C ALA A 803 2.10 -8.22 27.59
N GLN A 804 2.10 -8.77 26.37
CA GLN A 804 3.33 -9.24 25.71
C GLN A 804 4.20 -8.07 25.31
N SER A 805 3.62 -7.01 24.69
CA SER A 805 4.37 -5.84 24.24
C SER A 805 4.98 -5.04 25.40
N GLU A 806 4.36 -5.00 26.57
CA GLU A 806 4.93 -4.38 27.77
C GLU A 806 6.06 -5.23 28.39
N ALA A 807 5.94 -6.56 28.35
CA ALA A 807 6.95 -7.46 28.89
C ALA A 807 8.16 -7.63 27.95
N HIS A 808 7.92 -7.65 26.66
CA HIS A 808 8.89 -7.89 25.59
C HIS A 808 8.72 -6.85 24.49
N LEU A 809 9.31 -5.69 24.69
CA LEU A 809 9.15 -4.53 23.82
C LEU A 809 9.52 -4.86 22.37
N PRO A 810 8.57 -4.86 21.41
CA PRO A 810 8.88 -5.06 19.99
C PRO A 810 9.76 -3.94 19.43
N GLU A 811 10.46 -4.19 18.34
CA GLU A 811 11.19 -3.13 17.62
C GLU A 811 10.22 -2.15 16.96
N ARG A 812 9.14 -2.71 16.38
CA ARG A 812 8.10 -1.93 15.67
C ARG A 812 6.71 -2.35 16.15
N TYR A 813 5.87 -1.35 16.38
CA TYR A 813 4.50 -1.55 16.85
C TYR A 813 3.53 -1.39 15.69
N TYR A 814 2.94 -2.50 15.23
CA TYR A 814 1.89 -2.53 14.20
C TYR A 814 0.51 -2.89 14.78
N ALA A 815 0.48 -3.34 16.00
CA ALA A 815 -0.73 -3.53 16.80
C ALA A 815 -0.52 -2.86 18.16
N HIS A 816 -1.57 -2.27 18.73
CA HIS A 816 -1.51 -1.46 19.94
C HIS A 816 -2.28 -2.11 21.10
N ALA A 817 -2.03 -1.64 22.31
CA ALA A 817 -2.75 -2.08 23.51
C ALA A 817 -4.27 -2.02 23.30
N GLY A 818 -4.96 -3.10 23.65
CA GLY A 818 -6.40 -3.29 23.41
C GLY A 818 -6.73 -3.89 22.06
N GLU A 819 -5.72 -4.25 21.24
CA GLU A 819 -5.90 -4.88 19.94
C GLU A 819 -5.46 -6.36 19.95
N PRO A 820 -6.18 -7.24 19.27
CA PRO A 820 -5.75 -8.63 19.11
C PRO A 820 -4.60 -8.73 18.10
N GLY A 821 -3.78 -9.79 18.22
CA GLY A 821 -2.70 -10.04 17.26
C GLY A 821 -2.04 -11.41 17.42
N LEU A 822 -1.40 -11.84 16.34
CA LEU A 822 -0.55 -13.02 16.32
C LEU A 822 0.92 -12.56 16.23
N PHE A 823 1.67 -12.73 17.31
CA PHE A 823 3.10 -12.41 17.31
C PHE A 823 3.89 -13.35 16.40
N ILE A 824 4.88 -12.81 15.71
CA ILE A 824 5.75 -13.59 14.80
C ILE A 824 6.46 -14.69 15.58
N CYS A 825 7.07 -14.37 16.72
CA CYS A 825 7.69 -15.32 17.63
C CYS A 825 7.74 -14.76 19.05
N THR A 826 7.52 -15.61 20.05
CA THR A 826 7.38 -15.24 21.46
C THR A 826 8.35 -15.97 22.40
N TRP A 827 9.11 -16.97 21.92
CA TRP A 827 10.13 -17.72 22.69
C TRP A 827 9.64 -18.26 24.05
N PRO A 828 8.56 -19.04 24.10
CA PRO A 828 7.88 -19.43 25.36
C PRO A 828 8.74 -20.26 26.31
N TYR A 829 9.83 -20.86 25.83
CA TYR A 829 10.73 -21.70 26.62
C TYR A 829 12.18 -21.24 26.58
N SER A 830 12.43 -19.97 26.19
CA SER A 830 13.77 -19.41 26.18
C SER A 830 14.38 -19.42 27.59
N LYS A 831 15.66 -19.81 27.67
CA LYS A 831 16.47 -19.64 28.87
C LYS A 831 17.09 -18.26 29.00
N HIS A 832 17.05 -17.48 27.95
CA HIS A 832 17.65 -16.14 27.79
C HIS A 832 16.67 -15.16 27.16
N PRO A 833 15.52 -14.86 27.83
CA PRO A 833 14.56 -13.93 27.28
C PRO A 833 15.20 -12.54 27.11
N GLY A 834 15.09 -11.97 25.92
CA GLY A 834 15.65 -10.66 25.60
C GLY A 834 17.01 -10.68 24.89
N GLU A 835 17.74 -11.79 24.90
CA GLU A 835 19.02 -11.93 24.18
C GLU A 835 18.91 -12.74 22.90
N ASP A 836 17.74 -13.36 22.65
CA ASP A 836 17.53 -14.32 21.58
C ASP A 836 17.27 -13.65 20.25
N GLY A 837 18.00 -14.04 19.32
CA GLY A 837 18.45 -13.59 18.05
C GLY A 837 17.47 -13.24 16.94
N VAL A 838 16.18 -13.15 17.10
CA VAL A 838 15.30 -12.66 16.02
C VAL A 838 14.97 -11.18 16.22
N ARG A 839 15.40 -10.37 15.27
CA ARG A 839 15.24 -8.91 15.30
C ARG A 839 13.78 -8.47 15.47
N TYR A 840 12.86 -9.14 14.79
CA TYR A 840 11.45 -8.76 14.71
C TYR A 840 10.52 -9.59 15.61
N ARG A 841 11.06 -10.22 16.64
CA ARG A 841 10.25 -10.92 17.63
C ARG A 841 9.22 -9.99 18.27
N ASP A 842 8.14 -10.57 18.77
CA ASP A 842 7.04 -9.86 19.44
C ASP A 842 6.34 -8.79 18.56
N GLU A 843 6.61 -8.76 17.26
CA GLU A 843 5.89 -7.96 16.28
C GLU A 843 4.66 -8.71 15.72
N VAL A 844 3.69 -7.96 15.22
CA VAL A 844 2.47 -8.48 14.60
C VAL A 844 2.41 -8.05 13.14
N TRP A 845 2.57 -9.00 12.21
CA TRP A 845 2.56 -8.72 10.77
C TRP A 845 1.34 -9.36 10.11
N THR A 846 0.46 -8.54 9.51
CA THR A 846 -0.81 -9.02 8.93
C THR A 846 -0.61 -10.08 7.85
N GLY A 847 0.42 -9.94 7.03
CA GLY A 847 0.73 -10.94 5.99
C GLY A 847 1.07 -12.32 6.56
N ILE A 848 1.78 -12.39 7.68
CA ILE A 848 2.07 -13.64 8.40
C ILE A 848 0.80 -14.17 9.09
N GLU A 849 0.01 -13.28 9.70
CA GLU A 849 -1.29 -13.64 10.29
C GLU A 849 -2.20 -14.34 9.26
N TYR A 850 -2.32 -13.79 8.04
CA TYR A 850 -3.11 -14.42 6.96
C TYR A 850 -2.54 -15.77 6.53
N GLN A 851 -1.21 -15.92 6.47
CA GLN A 851 -0.59 -17.19 6.11
C GLN A 851 -0.89 -18.27 7.15
N VAL A 852 -0.72 -17.97 8.44
CA VAL A 852 -1.02 -18.90 9.53
C VAL A 852 -2.50 -19.24 9.56
N ALA A 853 -3.39 -18.24 9.44
CA ALA A 853 -4.83 -18.45 9.37
C ALA A 853 -5.22 -19.35 8.20
N THR A 854 -4.63 -19.13 7.02
CA THR A 854 -4.87 -19.96 5.82
C THR A 854 -4.54 -21.43 6.09
N GLU A 855 -3.39 -21.70 6.69
CA GLU A 855 -2.99 -23.09 6.96
C GLU A 855 -3.85 -23.72 8.08
N MET A 856 -4.19 -22.98 9.13
CA MET A 856 -5.11 -23.44 10.17
C MET A 856 -6.47 -23.86 9.58
N ILE A 857 -7.07 -23.02 8.76
CA ILE A 857 -8.37 -23.29 8.13
C ILE A 857 -8.29 -24.51 7.21
N LYS A 858 -7.24 -24.63 6.38
CA LYS A 858 -7.01 -25.83 5.54
C LYS A 858 -6.91 -27.11 6.36
N ARG A 859 -6.39 -27.03 7.57
CA ARG A 859 -6.23 -28.18 8.51
C ARG A 859 -7.44 -28.39 9.42
N ASN A 860 -8.58 -27.73 9.15
CA ASN A 860 -9.81 -27.76 9.95
C ASN A 860 -9.66 -27.19 11.38
N ILE A 861 -8.63 -26.37 11.64
CA ILE A 861 -8.50 -25.51 12.84
C ILE A 861 -9.18 -24.18 12.47
N ILE A 862 -10.51 -24.21 12.36
CA ILE A 862 -11.29 -23.17 11.66
C ILE A 862 -11.48 -21.95 12.54
N ASP A 863 -11.90 -22.13 13.79
CA ASP A 863 -12.27 -21.02 14.68
C ASP A 863 -11.04 -20.17 15.03
N GLU A 864 -9.90 -20.80 15.28
CA GLU A 864 -8.64 -20.13 15.55
C GLU A 864 -8.15 -19.37 14.30
N GLY A 865 -8.21 -20.00 13.12
CA GLY A 865 -7.85 -19.35 11.87
C GLY A 865 -8.74 -18.14 11.57
N LEU A 866 -10.05 -18.26 11.74
CA LEU A 866 -10.99 -17.15 11.58
C LEU A 866 -10.79 -16.05 12.65
N ALA A 867 -10.43 -16.41 13.89
CA ALA A 867 -10.15 -15.44 14.94
C ALA A 867 -8.93 -14.57 14.60
N ILE A 868 -7.88 -15.13 13.99
CA ILE A 868 -6.72 -14.37 13.52
C ILE A 868 -7.17 -13.35 12.46
N VAL A 869 -7.93 -13.77 11.45
CA VAL A 869 -8.43 -12.87 10.39
C VAL A 869 -9.36 -11.81 10.95
N LYS A 870 -10.23 -12.18 11.91
CA LYS A 870 -11.12 -11.24 12.59
C LYS A 870 -10.37 -10.23 13.44
N GLY A 871 -9.24 -10.65 14.02
CA GLY A 871 -8.31 -9.79 14.74
C GLY A 871 -7.75 -8.69 13.85
N ILE A 872 -7.27 -9.05 12.66
CA ILE A 872 -6.84 -8.07 11.67
C ILE A 872 -8.00 -7.13 11.31
N HIS A 873 -9.17 -7.69 11.00
CA HIS A 873 -10.34 -6.89 10.63
C HIS A 873 -10.74 -5.88 11.72
N SER A 874 -10.62 -6.23 12.98
CA SER A 874 -10.97 -5.35 14.11
C SER A 874 -9.96 -4.23 14.35
N ARG A 875 -8.69 -4.42 13.99
CA ARG A 875 -7.65 -3.38 14.09
C ARG A 875 -7.83 -2.28 13.05
N TYR A 876 -8.22 -2.66 11.82
CA TYR A 876 -8.38 -1.74 10.69
C TYR A 876 -9.83 -1.28 10.56
N ASP A 877 -10.26 -0.41 11.46
CA ASP A 877 -11.65 -0.05 11.75
C ASP A 877 -12.10 1.30 11.15
N GLY A 878 -11.22 2.03 10.46
CA GLY A 878 -11.49 3.37 9.91
C GLY A 878 -11.39 4.51 10.94
N LYS A 879 -11.26 4.19 12.22
CA LYS A 879 -11.03 5.16 13.29
C LYS A 879 -9.56 5.22 13.70
N LYS A 880 -8.92 4.06 13.89
CA LYS A 880 -7.52 3.93 14.30
C LYS A 880 -6.61 3.69 13.10
N HIS A 881 -7.00 2.79 12.21
CA HIS A 881 -6.24 2.43 11.04
C HIS A 881 -7.10 2.47 9.79
N ASN A 882 -6.49 2.88 8.67
CA ASN A 882 -7.13 2.84 7.36
C ASN A 882 -7.38 1.39 6.93
N PRO A 883 -8.63 0.98 6.70
CA PRO A 883 -8.97 -0.41 6.35
C PRO A 883 -8.26 -0.96 5.12
N TRP A 884 -7.89 -0.11 4.17
CA TRP A 884 -7.23 -0.47 2.91
C TRP A 884 -5.72 -0.31 2.96
N ASN A 885 -5.14 0.13 4.08
CA ASN A 885 -3.70 0.36 4.22
C ASN A 885 -3.14 -0.51 5.36
N GLU A 886 -2.84 -1.77 5.06
CA GLU A 886 -2.13 -2.62 6.00
C GLU A 886 -0.64 -2.32 5.95
N ILE A 887 -0.08 -2.05 7.13
CA ILE A 887 1.26 -1.51 7.30
C ILE A 887 2.20 -2.59 7.86
N GLU A 888 3.40 -2.65 7.31
CA GLU A 888 4.59 -3.24 7.94
C GLU A 888 5.69 -2.18 7.95
N CYS A 889 6.82 -2.34 7.27
CA CYS A 889 7.82 -1.28 7.18
C CYS A 889 7.50 -0.19 6.15
N GLY A 890 6.30 -0.18 5.58
CA GLY A 890 5.77 0.80 4.64
C GLY A 890 4.26 0.70 4.48
N ASP A 891 3.67 1.70 3.84
CA ASP A 891 2.26 1.77 3.48
C ASP A 891 1.89 0.69 2.46
N HIS A 892 0.65 0.20 2.50
CA HIS A 892 0.13 -0.79 1.54
C HIS A 892 1.12 -1.93 1.27
N TYR A 893 1.49 -2.60 2.35
CA TYR A 893 2.55 -3.59 2.29
C TYR A 893 2.11 -4.86 1.55
N ALA A 894 2.88 -5.28 0.57
CA ALA A 894 2.51 -6.34 -0.38
C ALA A 894 2.24 -7.70 0.27
N ARG A 895 2.88 -8.00 1.41
CA ARG A 895 2.68 -9.25 2.16
C ARG A 895 1.22 -9.44 2.59
N ALA A 896 0.48 -8.35 2.85
CA ALA A 896 -0.93 -8.39 3.23
C ALA A 896 -1.83 -9.03 2.14
N MET A 897 -1.41 -9.04 0.87
CA MET A 897 -2.10 -9.76 -0.20
C MET A 897 -2.10 -11.29 -0.03
N ALA A 898 -1.47 -11.82 1.02
CA ALA A 898 -1.65 -13.20 1.49
C ALA A 898 -3.10 -13.48 1.92
N SER A 899 -3.90 -12.44 2.20
CA SER A 899 -5.32 -12.51 2.53
C SER A 899 -6.13 -13.36 1.55
N TYR A 900 -5.79 -13.37 0.28
CA TYR A 900 -6.48 -14.18 -0.74
C TYR A 900 -6.35 -15.69 -0.49
N GLY A 901 -5.29 -16.13 0.17
CA GLY A 901 -5.13 -17.53 0.63
C GLY A 901 -6.23 -17.95 1.60
N VAL A 902 -6.73 -17.02 2.44
CA VAL A 902 -7.85 -17.28 3.35
C VAL A 902 -9.12 -17.60 2.57
N LEU A 903 -9.42 -16.86 1.47
CA LEU A 903 -10.57 -17.15 0.61
C LEU A 903 -10.51 -18.58 0.07
N GLN A 904 -9.36 -18.96 -0.48
CA GLN A 904 -9.15 -20.31 -1.01
C GLN A 904 -9.30 -21.37 0.08
N ALA A 905 -8.81 -21.08 1.30
CA ALA A 905 -8.88 -22.01 2.42
C ALA A 905 -10.33 -22.21 2.92
N VAL A 906 -11.11 -21.13 3.14
CA VAL A 906 -12.49 -21.25 3.63
C VAL A 906 -13.41 -21.93 2.62
N GLN A 907 -13.16 -21.73 1.34
CA GLN A 907 -13.88 -22.38 0.25
C GLN A 907 -13.36 -23.79 -0.06
N GLY A 908 -12.18 -24.17 0.45
CA GLY A 908 -11.50 -25.39 0.05
C GLY A 908 -11.29 -25.44 -1.47
N TYR A 909 -11.09 -24.27 -2.09
CA TYR A 909 -10.94 -24.13 -3.55
C TYR A 909 -9.49 -24.32 -3.97
N TRP A 910 -9.29 -25.14 -5.00
CA TRP A 910 -8.01 -25.24 -5.69
C TRP A 910 -8.23 -25.51 -7.20
N TYR A 911 -7.23 -25.17 -8.01
CA TYR A 911 -7.31 -25.22 -9.47
C TYR A 911 -6.01 -25.75 -10.09
N ASP A 912 -6.15 -26.65 -11.07
CA ASP A 912 -5.07 -27.11 -11.95
C ASP A 912 -5.51 -26.86 -13.40
N GLY A 913 -5.14 -25.69 -13.91
CA GLY A 913 -5.62 -25.20 -15.20
C GLY A 913 -5.24 -26.08 -16.38
N PRO A 914 -3.95 -26.49 -16.53
CA PRO A 914 -3.55 -27.35 -17.65
C PRO A 914 -4.25 -28.71 -17.68
N LYS A 915 -4.74 -29.17 -16.53
CA LYS A 915 -5.53 -30.43 -16.46
C LYS A 915 -7.03 -30.18 -16.46
N GLY A 916 -7.47 -28.92 -16.35
CA GLY A 916 -8.89 -28.60 -16.23
C GLY A 916 -9.53 -29.17 -14.96
N ILE A 917 -8.84 -29.10 -13.80
CA ILE A 917 -9.35 -29.66 -12.56
C ILE A 917 -9.68 -28.53 -11.59
N ILE A 918 -10.88 -28.56 -11.03
CA ILE A 918 -11.29 -27.76 -9.88
C ILE A 918 -11.57 -28.69 -8.69
N GLY A 919 -11.05 -28.34 -7.53
CA GLY A 919 -11.46 -28.92 -6.26
C GLY A 919 -12.26 -27.92 -5.43
N PHE A 920 -13.28 -28.41 -4.70
CA PHE A 920 -14.14 -27.58 -3.87
C PHE A 920 -14.59 -28.38 -2.63
N ASP A 921 -14.04 -27.99 -1.46
CA ASP A 921 -14.30 -28.62 -0.15
C ASP A 921 -14.47 -27.56 0.92
N PRO A 922 -15.62 -26.86 0.96
CA PRO A 922 -15.90 -25.76 1.87
C PRO A 922 -15.67 -26.11 3.34
N LYS A 923 -15.04 -25.19 4.09
CA LYS A 923 -14.74 -25.35 5.52
C LYS A 923 -15.81 -24.74 6.41
N ILE A 924 -16.52 -23.75 5.92
CA ILE A 924 -17.70 -23.12 6.56
C ILE A 924 -18.89 -23.20 5.60
N GLU A 925 -20.10 -23.02 6.09
CA GLU A 925 -21.36 -23.08 5.30
C GLU A 925 -21.51 -24.31 4.40
N LYS A 926 -21.00 -25.45 4.84
CA LYS A 926 -20.87 -26.66 4.02
C LYS A 926 -22.17 -27.14 3.35
N ASN A 927 -23.33 -26.73 3.89
CA ASN A 927 -24.62 -27.21 3.42
C ASN A 927 -25.27 -26.28 2.38
N ASP A 928 -24.91 -25.00 2.35
CA ASP A 928 -25.48 -24.03 1.42
C ASP A 928 -24.48 -22.88 1.17
N ILE A 929 -23.44 -23.17 0.39
CA ILE A 929 -22.39 -22.19 0.09
C ILE A 929 -22.42 -21.79 -1.38
N ILE A 930 -22.31 -20.48 -1.60
CA ILE A 930 -21.92 -19.89 -2.89
C ILE A 930 -20.62 -19.12 -2.65
N GLY A 931 -19.56 -19.58 -3.32
CA GLY A 931 -18.24 -18.98 -3.28
C GLY A 931 -17.88 -18.31 -4.61
N PHE A 932 -16.73 -17.64 -4.62
CA PHE A 932 -16.12 -17.07 -5.81
C PHE A 932 -15.03 -18.04 -6.33
N PHE A 933 -14.99 -18.27 -7.62
CA PHE A 933 -13.89 -18.97 -8.27
C PHE A 933 -13.23 -18.09 -9.33
N ASN A 934 -11.94 -18.30 -9.53
CA ASN A 934 -11.21 -17.80 -10.68
C ASN A 934 -10.32 -18.89 -11.28
N ALA A 935 -10.20 -18.88 -12.59
CA ALA A 935 -9.47 -19.85 -13.39
C ALA A 935 -8.62 -19.11 -14.44
N ALA A 936 -7.87 -19.84 -15.26
CA ALA A 936 -6.93 -19.26 -16.23
C ALA A 936 -7.56 -18.29 -17.24
N GLU A 937 -8.83 -18.51 -17.62
CA GLU A 937 -9.51 -17.75 -18.68
C GLU A 937 -10.92 -17.26 -18.28
N GLY A 938 -11.33 -17.40 -17.01
CA GLY A 938 -12.64 -16.97 -16.56
C GLY A 938 -12.82 -17.03 -15.04
N TRP A 939 -13.84 -16.34 -14.56
CA TRP A 939 -14.25 -16.33 -13.16
C TRP A 939 -15.77 -16.31 -13.00
N GLY A 940 -16.24 -16.60 -11.80
CA GLY A 940 -17.67 -16.64 -11.49
C GLY A 940 -17.96 -17.22 -10.12
N ASN A 941 -19.12 -17.84 -9.96
CA ASN A 941 -19.53 -18.48 -8.72
C ASN A 941 -19.41 -19.99 -8.79
N ILE A 942 -18.99 -20.59 -7.69
CA ILE A 942 -19.04 -22.03 -7.44
C ILE A 942 -19.89 -22.28 -6.20
N SER A 943 -20.78 -23.28 -6.25
CA SER A 943 -21.69 -23.52 -5.14
C SER A 943 -21.82 -25.00 -4.77
N GLN A 944 -22.21 -25.24 -3.53
CA GLN A 944 -22.54 -26.54 -2.98
C GLN A 944 -23.80 -26.43 -2.13
N ILE A 945 -24.82 -27.21 -2.44
CA ILE A 945 -26.06 -27.28 -1.69
C ILE A 945 -26.28 -28.73 -1.25
N ARG A 946 -26.44 -28.96 0.06
CA ARG A 946 -26.73 -30.24 0.69
C ARG A 946 -28.12 -30.20 1.29
N LYS A 947 -29.05 -30.95 0.71
CA LYS A 947 -30.46 -30.98 1.16
C LYS A 947 -31.09 -32.34 0.91
N ASN A 948 -31.82 -32.85 1.89
CA ASN A 948 -32.59 -34.10 1.79
C ASN A 948 -31.73 -35.31 1.35
N GLY A 949 -30.50 -35.44 1.88
CA GLY A 949 -29.57 -36.52 1.57
C GLY A 949 -28.94 -36.46 0.17
N LYS A 950 -29.11 -35.34 -0.55
CA LYS A 950 -28.51 -35.08 -1.86
C LYS A 950 -27.52 -33.93 -1.77
N GLN A 951 -26.51 -33.94 -2.65
CA GLN A 951 -25.62 -32.81 -2.86
C GLN A 951 -25.73 -32.35 -4.32
N THR A 952 -25.84 -31.01 -4.47
CA THR A 952 -25.76 -30.35 -5.78
C THR A 952 -24.60 -29.39 -5.77
N ASN A 953 -23.69 -29.51 -6.74
CA ASN A 953 -22.65 -28.51 -6.99
C ASN A 953 -22.95 -27.77 -8.29
N SER A 954 -22.72 -26.46 -8.34
CA SER A 954 -22.83 -25.73 -9.61
C SER A 954 -21.68 -24.75 -9.80
N ILE A 955 -21.36 -24.49 -11.06
CA ILE A 955 -20.38 -23.49 -11.49
C ILE A 955 -21.07 -22.59 -12.50
N GLU A 956 -21.11 -21.29 -12.21
CA GLU A 956 -21.67 -20.26 -13.10
C GLU A 956 -20.55 -19.32 -13.54
N VAL A 957 -20.23 -19.29 -14.83
CA VAL A 957 -19.20 -18.41 -15.37
C VAL A 957 -19.81 -17.03 -15.58
N LYS A 958 -19.20 -16.00 -14.97
CA LYS A 958 -19.63 -14.60 -15.11
C LYS A 958 -18.78 -13.83 -16.13
N TYR A 959 -17.52 -14.23 -16.29
CA TYR A 959 -16.59 -13.61 -17.22
C TYR A 959 -15.72 -14.66 -17.91
N GLY A 960 -15.45 -14.47 -19.18
CA GLY A 960 -14.54 -15.30 -19.94
C GLY A 960 -15.09 -16.70 -20.21
N ARG A 961 -14.26 -17.70 -20.01
CA ARG A 961 -14.59 -19.12 -20.22
C ARG A 961 -13.87 -20.01 -19.23
N LEU A 962 -14.41 -21.19 -18.98
CA LEU A 962 -13.80 -22.22 -18.15
C LEU A 962 -13.66 -23.52 -18.96
N TYR A 963 -12.44 -24.06 -19.02
CA TYR A 963 -12.17 -25.44 -19.40
C TYR A 963 -12.15 -26.30 -18.13
N LEU A 964 -13.02 -27.32 -18.08
CA LEU A 964 -13.17 -28.23 -16.95
C LEU A 964 -13.24 -29.68 -17.41
N ASP A 965 -12.21 -30.44 -17.09
CA ASP A 965 -12.17 -31.89 -17.29
C ASP A 965 -12.72 -32.64 -16.08
N LYS A 966 -12.42 -32.13 -14.87
CA LYS A 966 -12.79 -32.79 -13.64
C LYS A 966 -13.22 -31.80 -12.54
N LEU A 967 -14.25 -32.19 -11.79
CA LEU A 967 -14.61 -31.54 -10.54
C LEU A 967 -14.40 -32.52 -9.40
N GLN A 968 -13.65 -32.08 -8.36
CA GLN A 968 -13.38 -32.86 -7.14
C GLN A 968 -14.12 -32.22 -5.96
N VAL A 969 -14.99 -32.98 -5.30
CA VAL A 969 -15.79 -32.51 -4.17
C VAL A 969 -15.74 -33.51 -3.02
N THR A 970 -16.04 -33.05 -1.82
CA THR A 970 -16.26 -33.91 -0.65
C THR A 970 -17.75 -34.12 -0.46
N LEU A 971 -18.20 -35.35 -0.38
CA LEU A 971 -19.59 -35.68 -0.06
C LEU A 971 -19.82 -35.68 1.45
N PRO A 972 -21.09 -35.54 1.93
CA PRO A 972 -21.41 -35.69 3.34
C PRO A 972 -21.00 -37.07 3.87
N GLU A 973 -20.66 -37.12 5.15
CA GLU A 973 -20.34 -38.37 5.83
C GLU A 973 -21.49 -39.39 5.69
N GLY A 974 -21.16 -40.63 5.27
CA GLY A 974 -22.13 -41.68 5.04
C GLY A 974 -22.84 -41.62 3.69
N MET A 975 -22.63 -40.60 2.88
CA MET A 975 -23.15 -40.52 1.50
C MET A 975 -22.18 -41.23 0.54
N ASN A 976 -22.59 -42.34 -0.03
CA ASN A 976 -21.89 -43.01 -1.14
C ASN A 976 -22.68 -42.75 -2.43
N ALA A 977 -22.40 -41.68 -3.14
CA ALA A 977 -23.05 -41.43 -4.42
C ALA A 977 -22.63 -42.48 -5.43
N ASN A 978 -23.61 -43.08 -6.08
CA ASN A 978 -23.41 -44.04 -7.15
C ASN A 978 -23.92 -43.49 -8.51
N ILE A 979 -24.65 -42.41 -8.47
CA ILE A 979 -25.25 -41.75 -9.63
C ILE A 979 -24.83 -40.30 -9.62
N VAL A 980 -24.39 -39.80 -10.75
CA VAL A 980 -24.14 -38.41 -11.03
C VAL A 980 -24.91 -37.96 -12.24
N LYS A 981 -25.62 -36.82 -12.13
CA LYS A 981 -26.27 -36.17 -13.25
C LYS A 981 -25.66 -34.80 -13.47
N ALA A 982 -25.18 -34.55 -14.68
CA ALA A 982 -24.62 -33.25 -15.03
C ALA A 982 -25.42 -32.56 -16.12
N SER A 983 -25.56 -31.24 -16.02
CA SER A 983 -26.24 -30.45 -17.06
C SER A 983 -25.60 -29.06 -17.19
N VAL A 984 -25.65 -28.50 -18.40
CA VAL A 984 -25.31 -27.10 -18.69
C VAL A 984 -26.57 -26.39 -19.15
N ASN A 985 -26.95 -25.31 -18.42
CA ASN A 985 -28.19 -24.57 -18.68
C ASN A 985 -29.42 -25.50 -18.77
N GLY A 986 -29.49 -26.53 -17.92
CA GLY A 986 -30.56 -27.53 -17.87
C GLY A 986 -30.48 -28.63 -18.96
N LYS A 987 -29.55 -28.54 -19.90
CA LYS A 987 -29.30 -29.59 -20.90
C LYS A 987 -28.34 -30.63 -20.34
N VAL A 988 -28.79 -31.89 -20.28
CA VAL A 988 -27.97 -33.00 -19.76
C VAL A 988 -26.71 -33.21 -20.61
N ILE A 989 -25.58 -33.42 -19.92
CA ILE A 989 -24.30 -33.76 -20.52
C ILE A 989 -23.75 -35.07 -19.94
N PRO A 990 -22.85 -35.77 -20.66
CA PRO A 990 -22.19 -36.96 -20.15
C PRO A 990 -21.30 -36.61 -18.93
N ALA A 991 -21.39 -37.41 -17.89
CA ALA A 991 -20.52 -37.34 -16.73
C ALA A 991 -20.31 -38.75 -16.17
N SER A 992 -19.15 -38.97 -15.57
CA SER A 992 -18.85 -40.21 -14.85
C SER A 992 -18.26 -39.89 -13.48
N LEU A 993 -18.49 -40.79 -12.53
CA LEU A 993 -18.12 -40.61 -11.13
C LEU A 993 -17.06 -41.64 -10.73
N THR A 994 -16.06 -41.20 -9.98
CA THR A 994 -15.05 -42.04 -9.34
C THR A 994 -14.86 -41.60 -7.87
N ASN A 995 -15.10 -42.52 -6.96
CA ASN A 995 -14.82 -42.28 -5.54
C ASN A 995 -13.37 -42.65 -5.24
N THR A 996 -12.64 -41.75 -4.62
CA THR A 996 -11.27 -41.93 -4.15
C THR A 996 -11.19 -41.75 -2.62
N ASN A 997 -10.07 -42.12 -2.02
CA ASN A 997 -9.91 -41.87 -0.58
C ASN A 997 -9.88 -40.34 -0.31
N GLY A 998 -10.97 -39.81 0.27
CA GLY A 998 -11.08 -38.44 0.74
C GLY A 998 -11.85 -37.48 -0.18
N TYR A 999 -12.15 -37.84 -1.44
CA TYR A 999 -12.97 -36.99 -2.33
C TYR A 999 -13.65 -37.81 -3.43
N THR A 1000 -14.68 -37.22 -4.01
CA THR A 1000 -15.41 -37.76 -5.15
C THR A 1000 -15.05 -36.92 -6.39
N GLU A 1001 -14.62 -37.58 -7.47
CA GLU A 1001 -14.23 -36.93 -8.71
C GLU A 1001 -15.31 -37.19 -9.77
N VAL A 1002 -15.76 -36.10 -10.40
CA VAL A 1002 -16.66 -36.15 -11.56
C VAL A 1002 -15.88 -35.80 -12.81
N SER A 1003 -15.79 -36.71 -13.76
CA SER A 1003 -15.20 -36.46 -15.08
C SER A 1003 -16.27 -35.87 -16.03
N LEU A 1004 -15.91 -34.78 -16.72
CA LEU A 1004 -16.74 -33.99 -17.61
C LEU A 1004 -16.22 -34.02 -19.06
N ASN A 1005 -15.20 -34.86 -19.33
CA ASN A 1005 -14.62 -35.10 -20.67
C ASN A 1005 -14.18 -33.80 -21.39
N GLY A 1006 -13.51 -32.90 -20.69
CA GLY A 1006 -12.98 -31.67 -21.27
C GLY A 1006 -14.11 -30.67 -21.62
N LEU A 1007 -15.06 -30.50 -20.72
CA LEU A 1007 -16.16 -29.54 -20.87
C LEU A 1007 -15.62 -28.09 -20.98
N GLN A 1008 -16.15 -27.35 -21.94
CA GLN A 1008 -15.94 -25.92 -22.05
C GLN A 1008 -17.25 -25.18 -21.84
N ILE A 1009 -17.30 -24.23 -20.94
CA ILE A 1009 -18.42 -23.32 -20.66
C ILE A 1009 -17.97 -21.86 -20.71
N CYS A 1010 -18.85 -20.97 -21.14
CA CYS A 1010 -18.60 -19.57 -21.38
C CYS A 1010 -19.38 -18.68 -20.40
N ALA A 1011 -19.14 -17.39 -20.45
CA ALA A 1011 -19.89 -16.42 -19.65
C ALA A 1011 -21.40 -16.59 -19.84
N ASN A 1012 -22.13 -16.57 -18.72
CA ASN A 1012 -23.56 -16.85 -18.54
C ASN A 1012 -23.97 -18.34 -18.65
N ASP A 1013 -23.03 -19.27 -18.84
CA ASP A 1013 -23.33 -20.68 -18.69
C ASP A 1013 -23.30 -21.12 -17.24
N LYS A 1014 -24.23 -22.02 -16.89
CA LYS A 1014 -24.28 -22.64 -15.56
C LYS A 1014 -24.21 -24.17 -15.70
N LEU A 1015 -23.10 -24.73 -15.18
CA LEU A 1015 -22.97 -26.18 -14.97
C LEU A 1015 -23.63 -26.53 -13.63
N GLN A 1016 -24.44 -27.60 -13.62
CA GLN A 1016 -25.01 -28.20 -12.43
C GLN A 1016 -24.69 -29.69 -12.39
N ILE A 1017 -24.29 -30.18 -11.22
CA ILE A 1017 -23.93 -31.57 -10.94
C ILE A 1017 -24.70 -32.04 -9.71
N ASP A 1018 -25.55 -33.03 -9.86
CA ASP A 1018 -26.35 -33.61 -8.79
C ASP A 1018 -25.80 -35.00 -8.44
N PHE A 1019 -25.58 -35.22 -7.15
CA PHE A 1019 -25.11 -36.48 -6.56
C PHE A 1019 -26.27 -37.17 -5.86
N GLU A 1020 -26.53 -38.46 -6.21
CA GLU A 1020 -27.62 -39.28 -5.65
C GLU A 1020 -27.06 -40.67 -5.19
#